data_2c1669b219b3c7b0d621d8bdadda672e
#
_entry.id   2c1669b219b3c7b0d621d8bdadda672e
#
_cell.length_a   1.000
_cell.length_b   1.000
_cell.length_c   1.000
_cell.angle_alpha   90.00
_cell.angle_beta   90.00
_cell.angle_gamma   90.00
#
_symmetry.space_group_name_H-M   'P 1'
#
loop_
_entity.id
_entity.type
_entity.pdbx_description
1 polymer ?
#
loop_
_entity_poly.entity_id
_entity_poly.type
_entity_poly.pdbx_seq_one_letter_code
_entity_poly.pdbx_strand_id
1 'polypeptide(L)'
;LLSLLGPELAASESQTFFARYCHDCHASGDPSGEVRLDTLAADSTQPDDLAVWKRVYEQLESGQMPPADAAQPASNERRRALALIRGLLAEAGSPVDESRARQSSHGNWVDHQFLFSGRAEGDAATPSRVWRLSDDAYESFLDRLGKGSNASLRDLSPPWQLQPGWSFPDYSSSHQVGEAEVEMHLRACQRIARSLLTDRSFQTEPYAPLAKVVRQGAAATSDQMTAAVTTAFALLLGRRPDAEEITRYTEFLTAELRAGESLVAMEQFLTAVLCHPSVFYRIERPAGGVARGLPPPEDLARSISLTLTDREPDAILAAAAAAGELSTVDEVRRQVERILADETITKPRVLRFFRDYFGYESAPDVFKDERTQQAHGIAAWAPTFFVTDADRLVGWVLARDRDVLRELLTTNKTFALTFDPRRFEKEAYYLNKRFASPQTPPETPFQKYGAVPVTLAIYELKFQTRGDWSPDVPYEMPAGHRLGLLTHPAWLVAHSSNFDNHAIHRGRWIRERLLGGSIPEVPITVDAMLPDEPHQTLRDRMRVTRKAYCWNCHQAMDPLGLPFEQFDHFGRFRTAEQVVDLAATDRLRQQGLDRARRRGRPAPTDQALKVIYKQVPLDTRGAVEGALDQSLNGPVRNPYELIRKLAKSTLVEQVFVRHAFRYFLGRNETYADGPALLAAHKAYQSYGGSMRALITSLLTSDAFLLRTGPAASPQADRPTGAAR
;
A
#
# COMPACT_ATOMS: atom_id res chain seq x y z
N LEU A 1 32.86 13.72 -13.53
CA LEU A 1 34.25 13.27 -13.32
C LEU A 1 34.57 11.95 -14.04
N LEU A 2 33.58 11.08 -14.33
CA LEU A 2 33.79 9.81 -15.06
C LEU A 2 33.96 10.00 -16.59
N SER A 3 33.50 11.10 -17.15
CA SER A 3 33.68 11.40 -18.58
C SER A 3 35.06 11.89 -18.98
N LEU A 4 36.01 11.98 -18.02
CA LEU A 4 37.42 12.38 -18.26
C LEU A 4 38.41 11.20 -18.17
N LEU A 5 37.94 10.01 -17.81
CA LEU A 5 38.76 8.80 -17.82
C LEU A 5 38.50 8.07 -19.14
N GLY A 6 39.52 7.89 -19.96
CA GLY A 6 39.36 7.19 -21.24
C GLY A 6 38.87 5.75 -21.07
N PRO A 7 38.24 5.16 -22.10
CA PRO A 7 37.64 3.82 -22.04
C PRO A 7 38.57 2.70 -21.58
N GLU A 8 39.86 2.84 -21.80
CA GLU A 8 40.88 1.87 -21.37
C GLU A 8 41.10 1.84 -19.84
N LEU A 9 40.98 2.98 -19.14
CA LEU A 9 41.11 3.05 -17.69
C LEU A 9 39.83 2.47 -16.99
N ALA A 10 38.68 2.71 -17.57
CA ALA A 10 37.43 2.14 -17.07
C ALA A 10 37.38 0.60 -17.20
N ALA A 11 37.88 0.06 -18.30
CA ALA A 11 38.03 -1.39 -18.52
C ALA A 11 38.99 -2.05 -17.54
N SER A 12 40.12 -1.38 -17.22
CA SER A 12 41.10 -1.87 -16.24
C SER A 12 40.58 -1.89 -14.81
N GLU A 13 39.83 -0.85 -14.39
CA GLU A 13 39.22 -0.81 -13.05
C GLU A 13 38.12 -1.86 -12.89
N SER A 14 37.34 -2.14 -13.93
CA SER A 14 36.28 -3.17 -13.90
C SER A 14 36.86 -4.57 -13.79
N GLN A 15 37.89 -4.90 -14.58
CA GLN A 15 38.57 -6.19 -14.48
C GLN A 15 39.13 -6.42 -13.08
N THR A 16 39.66 -5.38 -12.45
CA THR A 16 40.16 -5.45 -11.06
C THR A 16 39.06 -5.71 -10.05
N PHE A 17 37.87 -5.08 -10.22
CA PHE A 17 36.73 -5.30 -9.34
C PHE A 17 36.23 -6.73 -9.42
N PHE A 18 35.93 -7.25 -10.62
CA PHE A 18 35.44 -8.61 -10.82
C PHE A 18 36.46 -9.66 -10.42
N ALA A 19 37.74 -9.45 -10.74
CA ALA A 19 38.80 -10.34 -10.31
C ALA A 19 38.87 -10.47 -8.78
N ARG A 20 38.69 -9.35 -8.06
CA ARG A 20 38.80 -9.29 -6.60
C ARG A 20 37.61 -9.87 -5.86
N TYR A 21 36.38 -9.69 -6.39
CA TYR A 21 35.15 -9.97 -5.66
C TYR A 21 34.28 -11.07 -6.24
N CYS A 22 34.56 -11.51 -7.50
CA CYS A 22 33.66 -12.42 -8.21
C CYS A 22 34.37 -13.66 -8.76
N HIS A 23 35.61 -13.57 -9.22
CA HIS A 23 36.29 -14.65 -9.95
C HIS A 23 36.58 -15.88 -9.09
N ASP A 24 36.71 -15.76 -7.76
CA ASP A 24 36.92 -16.91 -6.88
C ASP A 24 35.80 -17.93 -6.99
N CYS A 25 34.56 -17.47 -7.30
CA CYS A 25 33.39 -18.31 -7.45
C CYS A 25 32.87 -18.43 -8.89
N HIS A 26 33.21 -17.45 -9.77
CA HIS A 26 32.63 -17.30 -11.11
C HIS A 26 33.72 -17.28 -12.24
N ALA A 27 34.82 -18.00 -12.06
CA ALA A 27 35.85 -18.16 -13.09
C ALA A 27 35.98 -19.63 -13.54
N SER A 28 37.07 -19.95 -14.27
CA SER A 28 37.31 -21.26 -14.82
C SER A 28 37.34 -22.40 -13.79
N GLY A 29 36.71 -23.51 -14.11
CA GLY A 29 36.54 -24.70 -13.23
C GLY A 29 35.10 -25.11 -13.21
N ASP A 30 34.49 -25.13 -12.02
CA ASP A 30 33.07 -25.39 -11.79
C ASP A 30 32.43 -24.07 -11.27
N PRO A 31 32.00 -23.17 -12.17
CA PRO A 31 31.54 -21.85 -11.77
C PRO A 31 30.23 -21.93 -11.04
N SER A 32 30.14 -21.26 -9.89
CA SER A 32 28.93 -21.20 -9.06
C SER A 32 27.73 -20.69 -9.85
N GLY A 33 26.64 -21.45 -9.86
CA GLY A 33 25.41 -21.12 -10.58
C GLY A 33 25.56 -21.08 -12.10
N GLU A 34 26.56 -21.80 -12.66
CA GLU A 34 26.85 -21.89 -14.10
C GLU A 34 27.16 -20.53 -14.76
N VAL A 35 27.57 -19.52 -13.96
CA VAL A 35 27.88 -18.17 -14.43
C VAL A 35 29.37 -17.97 -14.47
N ARG A 36 29.91 -17.71 -15.66
CA ARG A 36 31.33 -17.36 -15.89
C ARG A 36 31.48 -15.87 -16.15
N LEU A 37 32.32 -15.22 -15.36
CA LEU A 37 32.63 -13.78 -15.49
C LEU A 37 34.05 -13.50 -16.00
N ASP A 38 34.95 -14.48 -15.94
CA ASP A 38 36.33 -14.34 -16.39
C ASP A 38 36.45 -14.27 -17.92
N THR A 39 35.47 -14.76 -18.66
CA THR A 39 35.41 -14.71 -20.13
C THR A 39 34.34 -13.76 -20.67
N LEU A 40 33.62 -13.08 -19.79
CA LEU A 40 32.53 -12.17 -20.17
C LEU A 40 33.11 -10.84 -20.69
N ALA A 41 32.95 -10.59 -21.98
CA ALA A 41 33.48 -9.37 -22.61
C ALA A 41 32.63 -8.15 -22.22
N ALA A 42 33.32 -7.06 -21.85
CA ALA A 42 32.67 -5.81 -21.47
C ALA A 42 32.02 -5.08 -22.66
N ASP A 43 32.49 -5.33 -23.88
CA ASP A 43 31.98 -4.74 -25.12
C ASP A 43 31.08 -5.69 -25.92
N SER A 44 30.66 -6.81 -25.31
CA SER A 44 29.79 -7.79 -25.97
C SER A 44 28.42 -7.21 -26.31
N THR A 45 28.00 -7.46 -27.54
CA THR A 45 26.64 -7.18 -28.03
C THR A 45 25.81 -8.47 -28.16
N GLN A 46 26.35 -9.61 -27.72
CA GLN A 46 25.67 -10.91 -27.80
C GLN A 46 24.54 -10.95 -26.76
N PRO A 47 23.34 -11.39 -27.13
CA PRO A 47 22.19 -11.43 -26.23
C PRO A 47 22.44 -12.21 -24.92
N ASP A 48 23.16 -13.31 -24.98
CA ASP A 48 23.47 -14.16 -23.82
C ASP A 48 24.40 -13.45 -22.83
N ASP A 49 25.43 -12.74 -23.32
CA ASP A 49 26.35 -11.97 -22.49
C ASP A 49 25.63 -10.77 -21.85
N LEU A 50 24.75 -10.09 -22.61
CA LEU A 50 23.93 -9.00 -22.08
C LEU A 50 22.95 -9.48 -20.99
N ALA A 51 22.41 -10.69 -21.13
CA ALA A 51 21.60 -11.30 -20.11
C ALA A 51 22.39 -11.63 -18.83
N VAL A 52 23.66 -12.05 -18.98
CA VAL A 52 24.56 -12.24 -17.83
C VAL A 52 24.87 -10.91 -17.16
N TRP A 53 25.23 -9.86 -17.92
CA TRP A 53 25.49 -8.52 -17.38
C TRP A 53 24.28 -7.95 -16.63
N LYS A 54 23.07 -8.14 -17.12
CA LYS A 54 21.84 -7.75 -16.40
C LYS A 54 21.72 -8.46 -15.06
N ARG A 55 21.92 -9.78 -15.03
CA ARG A 55 21.91 -10.56 -13.77
C ARG A 55 22.99 -10.09 -12.80
N VAL A 56 24.21 -9.80 -13.29
CA VAL A 56 25.30 -9.26 -12.46
C VAL A 56 24.89 -7.92 -11.86
N TYR A 57 24.32 -7.03 -12.67
CA TYR A 57 23.80 -5.75 -12.19
C TYR A 57 22.77 -5.95 -11.07
N GLU A 58 21.76 -6.78 -11.30
CA GLU A 58 20.68 -7.07 -10.36
C GLU A 58 21.20 -7.65 -9.03
N GLN A 59 22.14 -8.57 -9.10
CA GLN A 59 22.74 -9.21 -7.92
C GLN A 59 23.61 -8.23 -7.11
N LEU A 60 24.35 -7.35 -7.79
CA LEU A 60 25.13 -6.30 -7.13
C LEU A 60 24.23 -5.21 -6.53
N GLU A 61 23.19 -4.80 -7.25
CA GLU A 61 22.23 -3.78 -6.79
C GLU A 61 21.43 -4.24 -5.60
N SER A 62 20.96 -5.49 -5.61
CA SER A 62 20.23 -6.09 -4.48
C SER A 62 21.10 -6.38 -3.26
N GLY A 63 22.44 -6.41 -3.43
CA GLY A 63 23.37 -6.80 -2.36
C GLY A 63 23.47 -8.31 -2.13
N GLN A 64 22.88 -9.13 -2.99
CA GLN A 64 22.95 -10.60 -2.89
C GLN A 64 24.33 -11.13 -3.27
N MET A 65 25.08 -10.39 -4.10
CA MET A 65 26.45 -10.73 -4.47
C MET A 65 27.42 -9.56 -4.15
N PRO A 66 28.63 -9.87 -3.68
CA PRO A 66 29.12 -11.17 -3.21
C PRO A 66 28.33 -11.68 -2.00
N PRO A 67 28.30 -13.03 -1.76
CA PRO A 67 27.62 -13.58 -0.58
C PRO A 67 28.16 -13.00 0.73
N ALA A 68 27.38 -13.05 1.79
CA ALA A 68 27.68 -12.36 3.06
C ALA A 68 28.99 -12.83 3.73
N ASP A 69 29.39 -14.07 3.49
CA ASP A 69 30.60 -14.71 3.99
C ASP A 69 31.84 -14.46 3.12
N ALA A 70 31.67 -13.87 1.91
CA ALA A 70 32.77 -13.51 1.04
C ALA A 70 33.26 -12.07 1.26
N ALA A 71 34.42 -11.72 0.65
CA ALA A 71 34.95 -10.36 0.67
C ALA A 71 33.93 -9.37 0.06
N GLN A 72 33.63 -8.29 0.78
CA GLN A 72 32.64 -7.30 0.35
C GLN A 72 33.31 -6.06 -0.25
N PRO A 73 32.81 -5.55 -1.38
CA PRO A 73 33.28 -4.29 -1.93
C PRO A 73 32.85 -3.11 -1.05
N ALA A 74 33.68 -2.09 -0.96
CA ALA A 74 33.28 -0.82 -0.37
C ALA A 74 32.13 -0.18 -1.19
N SER A 75 31.29 0.64 -0.54
CA SER A 75 30.10 1.22 -1.19
C SER A 75 30.43 2.06 -2.43
N ASN A 76 31.58 2.74 -2.43
CA ASN A 76 32.04 3.50 -3.59
C ASN A 76 32.51 2.59 -4.73
N GLU A 77 33.13 1.43 -4.44
CA GLU A 77 33.54 0.44 -5.45
C GLU A 77 32.30 -0.21 -6.07
N ARG A 78 31.30 -0.61 -5.23
CA ARG A 78 30.03 -1.16 -5.70
C ARG A 78 29.28 -0.17 -6.60
N ARG A 79 29.19 1.11 -6.22
CA ARG A 79 28.54 2.15 -7.04
C ARG A 79 29.21 2.34 -8.39
N ARG A 80 30.55 2.31 -8.43
CA ARG A 80 31.29 2.41 -9.70
C ARG A 80 31.03 1.21 -10.60
N ALA A 81 31.04 0.00 -10.05
CA ALA A 81 30.74 -1.22 -10.80
C ALA A 81 29.32 -1.19 -11.39
N LEU A 82 28.32 -0.79 -10.60
CA LEU A 82 26.94 -0.63 -11.07
C LEU A 82 26.80 0.43 -12.16
N ALA A 83 27.46 1.57 -12.01
CA ALA A 83 27.45 2.63 -13.02
C ALA A 83 28.09 2.18 -14.33
N LEU A 84 29.18 1.43 -14.25
CA LEU A 84 29.86 0.85 -15.40
C LEU A 84 28.96 -0.15 -16.14
N ILE A 85 28.40 -1.15 -15.43
CA ILE A 85 27.53 -2.16 -16.06
C ILE A 85 26.31 -1.50 -16.70
N ARG A 86 25.73 -0.49 -16.04
CA ARG A 86 24.60 0.28 -16.59
C ARG A 86 25.00 0.97 -17.89
N GLY A 87 26.20 1.58 -17.94
CA GLY A 87 26.74 2.20 -19.16
C GLY A 87 26.88 1.20 -20.29
N LEU A 88 27.56 0.06 -20.04
CA LEU A 88 27.74 -1.03 -21.00
C LEU A 88 26.40 -1.52 -21.58
N LEU A 89 25.43 -1.79 -20.73
CA LEU A 89 24.12 -2.25 -21.16
C LEU A 89 23.36 -1.19 -21.98
N ALA A 90 23.47 0.08 -21.62
CA ALA A 90 22.86 1.17 -22.37
C ALA A 90 23.49 1.36 -23.75
N GLU A 91 24.82 1.34 -23.86
CA GLU A 91 25.57 1.43 -25.10
C GLU A 91 25.28 0.24 -26.05
N ALA A 92 25.11 -0.95 -25.47
CA ALA A 92 24.70 -2.16 -26.21
C ALA A 92 23.21 -2.18 -26.62
N GLY A 93 22.45 -1.11 -26.38
CA GLY A 93 21.02 -1.04 -26.70
C GLY A 93 20.13 -1.93 -25.84
N SER A 94 20.62 -2.41 -24.69
CA SER A 94 19.94 -3.33 -23.78
C SER A 94 19.90 -2.77 -22.35
N PRO A 95 19.35 -1.56 -22.12
CA PRO A 95 19.41 -0.89 -20.83
C PRO A 95 18.77 -1.72 -19.71
N VAL A 96 19.21 -1.46 -18.48
CA VAL A 96 18.63 -2.07 -17.29
C VAL A 96 17.19 -1.60 -17.14
N ASP A 97 16.27 -2.54 -16.95
CA ASP A 97 14.88 -2.22 -16.63
C ASP A 97 14.74 -1.88 -15.15
N GLU A 98 14.96 -0.61 -14.81
CA GLU A 98 14.76 -0.11 -13.44
C GLU A 98 13.28 0.03 -13.06
N SER A 99 12.35 -0.13 -14.02
CA SER A 99 10.92 0.04 -13.75
C SER A 99 10.40 -0.99 -12.76
N ARG A 100 10.91 -2.22 -12.82
CA ARG A 100 10.57 -3.30 -11.89
C ARG A 100 10.93 -2.96 -10.45
N ALA A 101 12.14 -2.50 -10.19
CA ALA A 101 12.59 -2.15 -8.84
C ALA A 101 11.75 -1.02 -8.21
N ARG A 102 11.09 -0.19 -9.04
CA ARG A 102 10.21 0.90 -8.60
C ARG A 102 8.78 0.44 -8.30
N GLN A 103 8.38 -0.75 -8.73
CA GLN A 103 7.02 -1.26 -8.53
C GLN A 103 6.86 -1.82 -7.12
N SER A 104 5.72 -1.54 -6.50
CA SER A 104 5.41 -2.04 -5.16
C SER A 104 5.35 -3.57 -5.08
N SER A 105 5.04 -4.24 -6.19
CA SER A 105 5.05 -5.71 -6.33
C SER A 105 6.44 -6.33 -6.23
N HIS A 106 7.50 -5.56 -6.48
CA HIS A 106 8.91 -5.99 -6.40
C HIS A 106 9.58 -5.57 -5.09
N GLY A 107 8.84 -5.43 -4.02
CA GLY A 107 9.39 -5.31 -2.68
C GLY A 107 10.22 -6.56 -2.30
N ASN A 108 11.09 -6.43 -1.29
CA ASN A 108 12.07 -7.44 -0.87
C ASN A 108 13.20 -7.71 -1.88
N TRP A 109 13.38 -6.82 -2.87
CA TRP A 109 14.41 -6.95 -3.89
C TRP A 109 15.83 -6.89 -3.29
N VAL A 110 16.10 -5.88 -2.44
CA VAL A 110 17.39 -5.75 -1.79
C VAL A 110 17.54 -6.78 -0.68
N ASP A 111 18.71 -7.42 -0.61
CA ASP A 111 18.99 -8.45 0.39
C ASP A 111 18.76 -7.93 1.80
N HIS A 112 17.99 -8.69 2.57
CA HIS A 112 17.58 -8.30 3.92
C HIS A 112 18.77 -8.22 4.89
N GLN A 113 19.66 -9.22 4.83
CA GLN A 113 20.81 -9.27 5.74
C GLN A 113 21.78 -8.14 5.44
N PHE A 114 21.93 -7.78 4.17
CA PHE A 114 22.76 -6.66 3.77
C PHE A 114 22.23 -5.33 4.33
N LEU A 115 20.93 -5.07 4.23
CA LEU A 115 20.29 -3.84 4.73
C LEU A 115 20.49 -3.63 6.24
N PHE A 116 20.42 -4.70 7.02
CA PHE A 116 20.51 -4.64 8.49
C PHE A 116 21.89 -5.02 9.04
N SER A 117 22.88 -5.26 8.20
CA SER A 117 24.24 -5.63 8.62
C SER A 117 25.07 -4.46 9.18
N GLY A 118 24.64 -3.22 8.97
CA GLY A 118 25.46 -2.02 9.22
C GLY A 118 26.55 -1.77 8.17
N ARG A 119 26.64 -2.62 7.14
CA ARG A 119 27.63 -2.48 6.03
C ARG A 119 27.11 -1.62 4.88
N ALA A 120 25.79 -1.44 4.81
CA ALA A 120 25.20 -0.57 3.80
C ALA A 120 25.61 0.88 4.09
N GLU A 121 26.29 1.48 3.16
CA GLU A 121 26.70 2.89 3.21
C GLU A 121 26.21 3.55 1.92
N GLY A 122 25.85 4.81 1.99
CA GLY A 122 25.43 5.55 0.82
C GLY A 122 24.72 6.84 1.16
N ASP A 123 24.56 7.67 0.15
CA ASP A 123 23.85 8.93 0.26
C ASP A 123 22.35 8.69 0.04
N ALA A 124 21.67 8.20 1.06
CA ALA A 124 20.23 7.98 1.00
C ALA A 124 19.50 9.27 0.61
N ALA A 125 18.65 9.18 -0.40
CA ALA A 125 17.76 10.27 -0.82
C ALA A 125 16.64 9.68 -1.67
N THR A 126 15.50 10.37 -1.73
CA THR A 126 14.45 10.01 -2.66
C THR A 126 14.63 10.78 -3.97
N PRO A 127 14.54 10.14 -5.14
CA PRO A 127 14.59 10.84 -6.43
C PRO A 127 13.50 11.91 -6.53
N SER A 128 13.77 13.00 -7.23
CA SER A 128 12.74 13.99 -7.58
C SER A 128 11.58 13.31 -8.27
N ARG A 129 10.38 13.63 -7.83
CA ARG A 129 9.16 12.97 -8.32
C ARG A 129 7.92 13.84 -8.20
N VAL A 130 6.91 13.47 -8.94
CA VAL A 130 5.53 13.86 -8.71
C VAL A 130 4.80 12.63 -8.16
N TRP A 131 4.12 12.80 -7.04
CA TRP A 131 3.39 11.71 -6.40
C TRP A 131 1.91 12.08 -6.37
N ARG A 132 1.08 11.32 -7.08
CA ARG A 132 -0.36 11.56 -7.11
C ARG A 132 -0.94 11.48 -5.70
N LEU A 133 -1.86 12.37 -5.37
CA LEU A 133 -2.57 12.33 -4.10
C LEU A 133 -3.38 11.03 -3.99
N SER A 134 -3.50 10.51 -2.78
CA SER A 134 -4.40 9.40 -2.49
C SER A 134 -5.86 9.85 -2.63
N ASP A 135 -6.78 8.89 -2.72
CA ASP A 135 -8.22 9.12 -2.75
C ASP A 135 -8.66 9.95 -1.53
N ASP A 136 -8.15 9.59 -0.33
CA ASP A 136 -8.50 10.29 0.91
C ASP A 136 -7.94 11.71 0.96
N ALA A 137 -6.75 11.95 0.40
CA ALA A 137 -6.20 13.31 0.31
C ALA A 137 -7.02 14.18 -0.65
N TYR A 138 -7.45 13.62 -1.78
CA TYR A 138 -8.32 14.33 -2.71
C TYR A 138 -9.74 14.53 -2.13
N GLU A 139 -10.29 13.53 -1.44
CA GLU A 139 -11.58 13.68 -0.72
C GLU A 139 -11.48 14.78 0.35
N SER A 140 -10.38 14.82 1.11
CA SER A 140 -10.11 15.87 2.10
C SER A 140 -10.04 17.26 1.45
N PHE A 141 -9.49 17.36 0.24
CA PHE A 141 -9.51 18.58 -0.56
C PHE A 141 -10.94 19.00 -0.91
N LEU A 142 -11.79 18.09 -1.39
CA LEU A 142 -13.19 18.35 -1.69
C LEU A 142 -13.99 18.78 -0.44
N ASP A 143 -13.75 18.14 0.70
CA ASP A 143 -14.41 18.46 1.96
C ASP A 143 -14.07 19.88 2.43
N ARG A 144 -12.81 20.30 2.27
CA ARG A 144 -12.37 21.68 2.56
C ARG A 144 -13.07 22.72 1.69
N LEU A 145 -13.42 22.34 0.46
CA LEU A 145 -14.19 23.19 -0.46
C LEU A 145 -15.71 23.11 -0.24
N GLY A 146 -16.15 22.47 0.83
CA GLY A 146 -17.54 22.46 1.27
C GLY A 146 -18.39 21.31 0.74
N LYS A 147 -17.80 20.21 0.24
CA LYS A 147 -18.54 19.03 -0.23
C LYS A 147 -19.54 18.52 0.82
N GLY A 148 -19.12 18.44 2.09
CA GLY A 148 -19.98 17.94 3.18
C GLY A 148 -21.16 18.84 3.50
N SER A 149 -21.06 20.15 3.29
CA SER A 149 -22.08 21.16 3.62
C SER A 149 -22.94 21.59 2.44
N ASN A 150 -22.44 21.45 1.21
CA ASN A 150 -23.11 21.90 0.00
C ASN A 150 -23.73 20.74 -0.78
N ALA A 151 -25.06 20.75 -0.91
CA ALA A 151 -25.80 19.70 -1.62
C ALA A 151 -25.37 19.53 -3.08
N SER A 152 -24.92 20.60 -3.74
CA SER A 152 -24.48 20.57 -5.15
C SER A 152 -23.12 19.91 -5.35
N LEU A 153 -22.35 19.68 -4.27
CA LEU A 153 -21.01 19.09 -4.31
C LEU A 153 -20.95 17.67 -3.71
N ARG A 154 -22.04 17.16 -3.13
CA ARG A 154 -22.07 15.88 -2.38
C ARG A 154 -21.70 14.66 -3.20
N ASP A 155 -22.02 14.66 -4.47
CA ASP A 155 -21.74 13.55 -5.39
C ASP A 155 -20.37 13.65 -6.07
N LEU A 156 -19.59 14.68 -5.78
CA LEU A 156 -18.21 14.72 -6.23
C LEU A 156 -17.39 13.63 -5.53
N SER A 157 -16.56 12.97 -6.28
CA SER A 157 -15.65 11.93 -5.80
C SER A 157 -14.29 12.09 -6.48
N PRO A 158 -13.22 11.52 -5.91
CA PRO A 158 -11.95 11.44 -6.60
C PRO A 158 -12.15 10.83 -7.99
N PRO A 159 -11.49 11.39 -9.03
CA PRO A 159 -11.59 10.85 -10.39
C PRO A 159 -10.87 9.51 -10.57
N TRP A 160 -10.19 9.04 -9.55
CA TRP A 160 -9.54 7.73 -9.50
C TRP A 160 -9.93 6.99 -8.22
N GLN A 161 -9.60 5.71 -8.16
CA GLN A 161 -9.68 4.89 -6.95
C GLN A 161 -8.40 4.04 -6.84
N LEU A 162 -7.77 4.07 -5.68
CA LEU A 162 -6.71 3.12 -5.35
C LEU A 162 -7.36 1.77 -5.06
N GLN A 163 -7.09 0.80 -5.93
CA GLN A 163 -7.62 -0.54 -5.74
C GLN A 163 -6.82 -1.27 -4.67
N PRO A 164 -7.48 -1.86 -3.66
CA PRO A 164 -6.81 -2.77 -2.75
C PRO A 164 -6.11 -3.88 -3.54
N GLY A 165 -4.90 -4.19 -3.17
CA GLY A 165 -4.11 -5.18 -3.90
C GLY A 165 -3.14 -5.94 -3.01
N TRP A 166 -2.36 -6.80 -3.63
CA TRP A 166 -1.33 -7.57 -2.94
C TRP A 166 -0.20 -6.72 -2.38
N SER A 167 0.09 -5.60 -3.01
CA SER A 167 1.13 -4.62 -2.63
C SER A 167 0.51 -3.28 -2.25
N PHE A 168 1.32 -2.37 -1.70
CA PHE A 168 0.85 -1.02 -1.39
C PHE A 168 0.38 -0.31 -2.67
N PRO A 169 -0.88 0.13 -2.73
CA PRO A 169 -1.41 0.75 -3.94
C PRO A 169 -0.88 2.18 -4.16
N ASP A 170 -0.57 2.91 -3.08
CA ASP A 170 -0.15 4.31 -3.13
C ASP A 170 1.39 4.45 -3.24
N TYR A 171 1.91 4.10 -4.41
CA TYR A 171 3.32 4.27 -4.77
C TYR A 171 3.50 5.44 -5.74
N SER A 172 4.57 6.21 -5.58
CA SER A 172 4.83 7.37 -6.42
C SER A 172 5.04 7.05 -7.90
N SER A 173 5.45 5.82 -8.21
CA SER A 173 5.67 5.35 -9.58
C SER A 173 4.47 4.66 -10.21
N SER A 174 3.40 4.38 -9.44
CA SER A 174 2.34 3.48 -9.88
C SER A 174 1.23 4.17 -10.68
N HIS A 175 1.08 5.47 -10.55
CA HIS A 175 -0.11 6.14 -11.03
C HIS A 175 0.19 7.43 -11.78
N GLN A 176 -0.35 7.52 -12.98
CA GLN A 176 -0.40 8.73 -13.78
C GLN A 176 -1.87 9.18 -13.90
N VAL A 177 -2.10 10.46 -14.10
CA VAL A 177 -3.42 11.01 -14.36
C VAL A 177 -3.61 11.04 -15.87
N GLY A 178 -4.61 10.34 -16.37
CA GLY A 178 -4.97 10.27 -17.78
C GLY A 178 -5.98 11.33 -18.19
N GLU A 179 -6.39 11.32 -19.47
CA GLU A 179 -7.34 12.28 -20.02
C GLU A 179 -8.71 12.22 -19.34
N ALA A 180 -9.19 11.02 -19.03
CA ALA A 180 -10.49 10.83 -18.38
C ALA A 180 -10.52 11.43 -16.97
N GLU A 181 -9.47 11.21 -16.19
CA GLU A 181 -9.36 11.78 -14.85
C GLU A 181 -9.24 13.31 -14.89
N VAL A 182 -8.50 13.86 -15.86
CA VAL A 182 -8.39 15.32 -16.07
C VAL A 182 -9.75 15.91 -16.43
N GLU A 183 -10.51 15.28 -17.33
CA GLU A 183 -11.85 15.76 -17.70
C GLU A 183 -12.81 15.71 -16.51
N MET A 184 -12.83 14.62 -15.77
CA MET A 184 -13.66 14.51 -14.56
C MET A 184 -13.32 15.59 -13.55
N HIS A 185 -12.03 15.84 -13.34
CA HIS A 185 -11.56 16.90 -12.44
C HIS A 185 -11.97 18.29 -12.95
N LEU A 186 -11.78 18.58 -14.23
CA LEU A 186 -12.18 19.86 -14.80
C LEU A 186 -13.67 20.15 -14.59
N ARG A 187 -14.53 19.15 -14.81
CA ARG A 187 -15.98 19.26 -14.52
C ARG A 187 -16.24 19.50 -13.03
N ALA A 188 -15.50 18.84 -12.14
CA ALA A 188 -15.59 19.09 -10.70
C ALA A 188 -15.17 20.52 -10.35
N CYS A 189 -14.05 21.02 -10.92
CA CYS A 189 -13.57 22.37 -10.72
C CYS A 189 -14.59 23.43 -11.14
N GLN A 190 -15.22 23.27 -12.31
CA GLN A 190 -16.28 24.17 -12.78
C GLN A 190 -17.49 24.17 -11.84
N ARG A 191 -17.91 23.00 -11.34
CA ARG A 191 -19.00 22.92 -10.35
C ARG A 191 -18.64 23.61 -9.04
N ILE A 192 -17.41 23.40 -8.55
CA ILE A 192 -16.91 24.04 -7.33
C ILE A 192 -16.88 25.56 -7.52
N ALA A 193 -16.30 26.06 -8.60
CA ALA A 193 -16.21 27.49 -8.91
C ALA A 193 -17.60 28.13 -8.94
N ARG A 194 -18.57 27.54 -9.67
CA ARG A 194 -19.96 28.04 -9.71
C ARG A 194 -20.62 28.04 -8.33
N SER A 195 -20.40 26.95 -7.58
CA SER A 195 -20.96 26.83 -6.23
C SER A 195 -20.44 27.92 -5.30
N LEU A 196 -19.14 28.24 -5.36
CA LEU A 196 -18.54 29.33 -4.58
C LEU A 196 -19.12 30.70 -4.97
N LEU A 197 -19.24 30.97 -6.26
CA LEU A 197 -19.76 32.26 -6.76
C LEU A 197 -21.24 32.49 -6.43
N THR A 198 -22.03 31.42 -6.28
CA THR A 198 -23.45 31.49 -5.95
C THR A 198 -23.74 31.48 -4.45
N ASP A 199 -22.73 31.16 -3.62
CA ASP A 199 -22.87 31.16 -2.18
C ASP A 199 -22.91 32.62 -1.62
N ARG A 200 -23.78 32.83 -0.63
CA ARG A 200 -23.91 34.15 0.02
C ARG A 200 -22.63 34.61 0.70
N SER A 201 -21.83 33.66 1.19
CA SER A 201 -20.54 33.93 1.84
C SER A 201 -19.50 34.51 0.89
N PHE A 202 -19.67 34.35 -0.44
CA PHE A 202 -18.74 34.89 -1.44
C PHE A 202 -18.55 36.44 -1.32
N GLN A 203 -19.54 37.15 -0.80
CA GLN A 203 -19.47 38.61 -0.59
C GLN A 203 -18.72 39.02 0.68
N THR A 204 -18.37 38.08 1.55
CA THR A 204 -17.75 38.32 2.86
C THR A 204 -16.36 37.71 2.95
N GLU A 205 -15.63 37.98 4.02
CA GLU A 205 -14.38 37.27 4.29
C GLU A 205 -14.64 35.74 4.43
N PRO A 206 -13.74 34.92 3.93
CA PRO A 206 -12.44 35.27 3.31
C PRO A 206 -12.47 35.55 1.81
N TYR A 207 -13.64 35.56 1.15
CA TYR A 207 -13.79 35.72 -0.31
C TYR A 207 -13.90 37.18 -0.76
N ALA A 208 -13.96 38.14 0.14
CA ALA A 208 -14.16 39.57 -0.15
C ALA A 208 -13.23 40.16 -1.23
N PRO A 209 -11.91 39.78 -1.32
CA PRO A 209 -11.03 40.23 -2.39
C PRO A 209 -11.49 39.78 -3.77
N LEU A 210 -11.98 38.52 -3.91
CA LEU A 210 -12.52 37.97 -5.17
C LEU A 210 -13.82 38.70 -5.56
N ALA A 211 -14.73 38.88 -4.61
CA ALA A 211 -15.99 39.58 -4.82
C ALA A 211 -15.77 41.05 -5.22
N LYS A 212 -14.72 41.72 -4.72
CA LYS A 212 -14.36 43.08 -5.08
C LYS A 212 -13.96 43.15 -6.57
N VAL A 213 -13.16 42.21 -7.05
CA VAL A 213 -12.78 42.14 -8.46
C VAL A 213 -14.00 41.90 -9.36
N VAL A 214 -14.92 41.01 -8.96
CA VAL A 214 -16.18 40.79 -9.72
C VAL A 214 -17.00 42.05 -9.84
N ARG A 215 -17.12 42.84 -8.76
CA ARG A 215 -17.89 44.12 -8.78
C ARG A 215 -17.24 45.21 -9.64
N GLN A 216 -15.93 45.25 -9.73
CA GLN A 216 -15.20 46.26 -10.48
C GLN A 216 -14.94 45.86 -11.94
N GLY A 217 -14.96 44.57 -12.24
CA GLY A 217 -14.71 44.04 -13.57
C GLY A 217 -13.35 44.49 -14.13
N ALA A 218 -13.33 44.89 -15.37
CA ALA A 218 -12.11 45.37 -16.05
C ALA A 218 -11.49 46.65 -15.44
N ALA A 219 -12.19 47.33 -14.53
CA ALA A 219 -11.66 48.51 -13.81
C ALA A 219 -10.90 48.15 -12.53
N ALA A 220 -10.80 46.86 -12.17
CA ALA A 220 -10.05 46.43 -10.99
C ALA A 220 -8.56 46.78 -11.15
N THR A 221 -7.95 47.27 -10.06
CA THR A 221 -6.53 47.64 -10.05
C THR A 221 -5.60 46.44 -9.96
N SER A 222 -4.32 46.62 -10.31
CA SER A 222 -3.30 45.56 -10.20
C SER A 222 -3.21 44.98 -8.79
N ASP A 223 -3.27 45.84 -7.75
CA ASP A 223 -3.24 45.39 -6.35
C ASP A 223 -4.46 44.56 -5.98
N GLN A 224 -5.63 44.85 -6.53
CA GLN A 224 -6.85 44.08 -6.29
C GLN A 224 -6.79 42.75 -6.99
N MET A 225 -6.23 42.68 -8.20
CA MET A 225 -5.99 41.44 -8.91
C MET A 225 -5.00 40.55 -8.14
N THR A 226 -3.88 41.10 -7.69
CA THR A 226 -2.89 40.39 -6.88
C THR A 226 -3.50 39.90 -5.57
N ALA A 227 -4.32 40.70 -4.90
CA ALA A 227 -5.03 40.24 -3.70
C ALA A 227 -6.01 39.10 -3.99
N ALA A 228 -6.75 39.17 -5.11
CA ALA A 228 -7.67 38.09 -5.53
C ALA A 228 -6.91 36.78 -5.84
N VAL A 229 -5.81 36.84 -6.59
CA VAL A 229 -4.96 35.67 -6.89
C VAL A 229 -4.43 35.09 -5.59
N THR A 230 -3.86 35.91 -4.69
CA THR A 230 -3.34 35.45 -3.40
C THR A 230 -4.42 34.77 -2.56
N THR A 231 -5.62 35.36 -2.53
CA THR A 231 -6.78 34.82 -1.81
C THR A 231 -7.22 33.46 -2.41
N ALA A 232 -7.34 33.37 -3.74
CA ALA A 232 -7.74 32.15 -4.40
C ALA A 232 -6.75 31.00 -4.10
N PHE A 233 -5.45 31.24 -4.21
CA PHE A 233 -4.42 30.24 -3.89
C PHE A 233 -4.49 29.81 -2.43
N ALA A 234 -4.61 30.76 -1.50
CA ALA A 234 -4.71 30.44 -0.07
C ALA A 234 -5.94 29.58 0.25
N LEU A 235 -7.10 29.90 -0.32
CA LEU A 235 -8.36 29.22 -0.04
C LEU A 235 -8.47 27.87 -0.78
N LEU A 236 -8.08 27.85 -2.05
CA LEU A 236 -8.28 26.67 -2.91
C LEU A 236 -7.12 25.70 -2.84
N LEU A 237 -5.87 26.19 -2.82
CA LEU A 237 -4.67 25.35 -2.82
C LEU A 237 -4.01 25.21 -1.44
N GLY A 238 -4.42 26.00 -0.44
CA GLY A 238 -3.85 25.97 0.91
C GLY A 238 -2.42 26.52 1.01
N ARG A 239 -1.97 27.30 0.01
CA ARG A 239 -0.64 27.90 -0.05
C ARG A 239 -0.67 29.29 -0.66
N ARG A 240 0.41 30.02 -0.53
CA ARG A 240 0.60 31.29 -1.24
C ARG A 240 1.12 31.05 -2.66
N PRO A 241 0.74 31.88 -3.64
CA PRO A 241 1.34 31.85 -4.97
C PRO A 241 2.77 32.41 -4.91
N ASP A 242 3.65 31.92 -5.79
CA ASP A 242 4.95 32.55 -6.04
C ASP A 242 4.82 33.76 -6.98
N ALA A 243 5.93 34.47 -7.26
CA ALA A 243 5.93 35.66 -8.09
C ALA A 243 5.53 35.37 -9.55
N GLU A 244 5.94 34.25 -10.09
CA GLU A 244 5.58 33.83 -11.45
C GLU A 244 4.09 33.47 -11.56
N GLU A 245 3.58 32.77 -10.57
CA GLU A 245 2.15 32.44 -10.46
C GLU A 245 1.29 33.71 -10.31
N ILE A 246 1.69 34.66 -9.46
CA ILE A 246 0.99 35.96 -9.34
C ILE A 246 0.91 36.62 -10.71
N THR A 247 2.02 36.70 -11.42
CA THR A 247 2.05 37.35 -12.76
C THR A 247 1.12 36.62 -13.72
N ARG A 248 1.30 35.30 -13.87
CA ARG A 248 0.55 34.48 -14.82
C ARG A 248 -0.97 34.52 -14.57
N TYR A 249 -1.38 34.32 -13.33
CA TYR A 249 -2.80 34.27 -12.98
C TYR A 249 -3.45 35.66 -12.95
N THR A 250 -2.69 36.74 -12.66
CA THR A 250 -3.16 38.13 -12.80
C THR A 250 -3.38 38.50 -14.27
N GLU A 251 -2.45 38.15 -15.15
CA GLU A 251 -2.59 38.34 -16.59
C GLU A 251 -3.81 37.60 -17.14
N PHE A 252 -3.97 36.33 -16.76
CA PHE A 252 -5.12 35.50 -17.16
C PHE A 252 -6.44 36.13 -16.70
N LEU A 253 -6.60 36.47 -15.41
CA LEU A 253 -7.81 37.10 -14.88
C LEU A 253 -8.11 38.42 -15.56
N THR A 254 -7.07 39.24 -15.84
CA THR A 254 -7.21 40.50 -16.54
C THR A 254 -7.71 40.31 -17.97
N ALA A 255 -7.19 39.31 -18.67
CA ALA A 255 -7.63 38.99 -20.04
C ALA A 255 -9.10 38.56 -20.07
N GLU A 256 -9.50 37.66 -19.16
CA GLU A 256 -10.88 37.18 -19.06
C GLU A 256 -11.87 38.29 -18.71
N LEU A 257 -11.51 39.21 -17.78
CA LEU A 257 -12.35 40.37 -17.43
C LEU A 257 -12.53 41.39 -18.56
N ARG A 258 -11.57 41.44 -19.50
CA ARG A 258 -11.69 42.26 -20.71
C ARG A 258 -12.52 41.60 -21.81
N ALA A 259 -12.54 40.28 -21.82
CA ALA A 259 -13.20 39.50 -22.87
C ALA A 259 -14.70 39.26 -22.61
N GLY A 260 -15.15 39.28 -21.34
CA GLY A 260 -16.49 38.88 -20.99
C GLY A 260 -17.06 39.47 -19.70
N GLU A 261 -18.13 38.86 -19.21
CA GLU A 261 -18.78 39.20 -17.95
C GLU A 261 -17.92 38.81 -16.76
N SER A 262 -17.87 39.70 -15.73
CA SER A 262 -16.99 39.51 -14.56
C SER A 262 -17.23 38.22 -13.79
N LEU A 263 -18.47 37.73 -13.71
CA LEU A 263 -18.77 36.46 -13.06
C LEU A 263 -18.24 35.28 -13.86
N VAL A 264 -18.34 35.29 -15.19
CA VAL A 264 -17.80 34.26 -16.06
C VAL A 264 -16.27 34.24 -15.99
N ALA A 265 -15.65 35.45 -16.06
CA ALA A 265 -14.21 35.59 -15.91
C ALA A 265 -13.69 35.02 -14.57
N MET A 266 -14.41 35.29 -13.49
CA MET A 266 -14.06 34.74 -12.15
C MET A 266 -14.29 33.25 -12.08
N GLU A 267 -15.33 32.69 -12.69
CA GLU A 267 -15.54 31.22 -12.78
C GLU A 267 -14.37 30.55 -13.49
N GLN A 268 -13.95 31.11 -14.64
CA GLN A 268 -12.81 30.58 -15.40
C GLN A 268 -11.52 30.69 -14.63
N PHE A 269 -11.28 31.81 -13.94
CA PHE A 269 -10.11 32.00 -13.10
C PHE A 269 -10.06 30.99 -11.92
N LEU A 270 -11.16 30.84 -11.18
CA LEU A 270 -11.22 29.86 -10.07
C LEU A 270 -11.05 28.44 -10.58
N THR A 271 -11.64 28.12 -11.75
CA THR A 271 -11.45 26.82 -12.40
C THR A 271 -9.98 26.59 -12.76
N ALA A 272 -9.29 27.58 -13.32
CA ALA A 272 -7.87 27.48 -13.66
C ALA A 272 -7.00 27.26 -12.41
N VAL A 273 -7.30 27.95 -11.30
CA VAL A 273 -6.61 27.73 -10.02
C VAL A 273 -6.86 26.32 -9.48
N LEU A 274 -8.10 25.83 -9.52
CA LEU A 274 -8.45 24.48 -9.10
C LEU A 274 -7.84 23.37 -9.97
N CYS A 275 -7.53 23.69 -11.24
CA CYS A 275 -6.81 22.76 -12.14
C CYS A 275 -5.28 22.82 -11.99
N HIS A 276 -4.77 23.54 -10.99
CA HIS A 276 -3.33 23.59 -10.75
C HIS A 276 -2.77 22.19 -10.42
N PRO A 277 -1.58 21.79 -10.95
CA PRO A 277 -1.01 20.45 -10.71
C PRO A 277 -0.88 20.05 -9.25
N SER A 278 -0.72 20.99 -8.31
CA SER A 278 -0.66 20.69 -6.88
C SER A 278 -1.97 20.14 -6.31
N VAL A 279 -3.10 20.22 -7.03
CA VAL A 279 -4.36 19.56 -6.64
C VAL A 279 -4.33 18.06 -6.88
N PHE A 280 -3.54 17.61 -7.84
CA PHE A 280 -3.37 16.18 -8.17
C PHE A 280 -2.15 15.56 -7.53
N TYR A 281 -1.09 16.35 -7.37
CA TYR A 281 0.22 15.86 -7.02
C TYR A 281 0.83 16.62 -5.86
N ARG A 282 1.61 15.92 -5.07
CA ARG A 282 2.68 16.53 -4.31
C ARG A 282 3.95 16.47 -5.16
N ILE A 283 4.59 17.61 -5.31
CA ILE A 283 5.81 17.76 -6.10
C ILE A 283 6.98 17.73 -5.12
N GLU A 284 7.91 16.83 -5.35
CA GLU A 284 9.05 16.62 -4.48
C GLU A 284 10.35 16.77 -5.28
N ARG A 285 11.02 17.91 -5.10
CA ARG A 285 12.28 18.25 -5.75
C ARG A 285 13.18 19.05 -4.79
N PRO A 286 14.50 19.02 -4.94
CA PRO A 286 15.37 19.82 -4.10
C PRO A 286 15.15 21.32 -4.37
N ALA A 287 15.25 22.14 -3.32
CA ALA A 287 15.22 23.59 -3.46
C ALA A 287 16.44 24.10 -4.26
N GLY A 288 16.28 25.17 -5.02
CA GLY A 288 17.37 25.82 -5.74
C GLY A 288 18.01 25.00 -6.87
N GLY A 289 17.40 23.89 -7.30
CA GLY A 289 17.91 23.08 -8.43
C GLY A 289 19.22 22.35 -8.14
N VAL A 290 19.61 22.17 -6.88
CA VAL A 290 20.83 21.44 -6.50
C VAL A 290 20.70 19.94 -6.78
N ALA A 291 21.83 19.25 -6.94
CA ALA A 291 21.85 17.82 -7.23
C ALA A 291 21.27 16.95 -6.09
N ARG A 292 21.39 17.39 -4.82
CA ARG A 292 20.85 16.74 -3.63
C ARG A 292 20.60 17.80 -2.55
N GLY A 293 19.39 17.83 -1.97
CA GLY A 293 19.04 18.80 -0.94
C GLY A 293 17.63 18.63 -0.40
N LEU A 294 17.28 19.47 0.57
CA LEU A 294 15.91 19.56 1.10
C LEU A 294 14.97 20.12 0.01
N PRO A 295 13.71 19.71 -0.01
CA PRO A 295 12.67 20.40 -0.74
C PRO A 295 12.46 21.84 -0.21
N PRO A 296 11.78 22.73 -0.96
CA PRO A 296 11.27 23.98 -0.39
C PRO A 296 10.51 23.72 0.92
N PRO A 297 10.57 24.62 1.92
CA PRO A 297 9.96 24.39 3.24
C PRO A 297 8.46 24.08 3.17
N GLU A 298 7.72 24.71 2.26
CA GLU A 298 6.29 24.49 2.06
C GLU A 298 6.02 23.08 1.48
N ASP A 299 6.84 22.63 0.51
CA ASP A 299 6.74 21.31 -0.07
C ASP A 299 7.13 20.21 0.95
N LEU A 300 8.11 20.50 1.81
CA LEU A 300 8.48 19.59 2.90
C LEU A 300 7.36 19.48 3.94
N ALA A 301 6.77 20.61 4.36
CA ALA A 301 5.63 20.64 5.27
C ALA A 301 4.46 19.84 4.70
N ARG A 302 4.16 20.05 3.41
CA ARG A 302 3.12 19.31 2.70
C ARG A 302 3.42 17.82 2.63
N SER A 303 4.66 17.45 2.35
CA SER A 303 5.10 16.05 2.34
C SER A 303 4.93 15.37 3.70
N ILE A 304 5.28 16.05 4.80
CA ILE A 304 5.09 15.55 6.17
C ILE A 304 3.60 15.36 6.46
N SER A 305 2.79 16.39 6.21
CA SER A 305 1.36 16.36 6.51
C SER A 305 0.63 15.27 5.72
N LEU A 306 0.79 15.22 4.41
CA LEU A 306 0.16 14.21 3.57
C LEU A 306 0.62 12.79 3.92
N THR A 307 1.88 12.61 4.32
CA THR A 307 2.40 11.30 4.72
C THR A 307 1.81 10.80 6.04
N LEU A 308 1.36 11.68 6.92
CA LEU A 308 0.78 11.30 8.22
C LEU A 308 -0.75 11.34 8.24
N THR A 309 -1.35 12.31 7.53
CA THR A 309 -2.75 12.69 7.73
C THR A 309 -3.63 12.65 6.48
N ASP A 310 -3.06 12.49 5.29
CA ASP A 310 -3.73 12.72 4.00
C ASP A 310 -4.42 14.10 3.91
N ARG A 311 -3.85 15.10 4.58
CA ARG A 311 -4.38 16.48 4.60
C ARG A 311 -3.27 17.48 4.34
N GLU A 312 -3.67 18.68 3.90
CA GLU A 312 -2.76 19.82 3.84
C GLU A 312 -2.22 20.18 5.23
N PRO A 313 -1.06 20.87 5.32
CA PRO A 313 -0.45 21.24 6.58
C PRO A 313 -1.42 22.03 7.49
N ASP A 314 -1.42 21.70 8.78
CA ASP A 314 -2.11 22.53 9.77
C ASP A 314 -1.44 23.89 9.93
N ALA A 315 -2.11 24.83 10.60
CA ALA A 315 -1.63 26.20 10.73
C ALA A 315 -0.25 26.29 11.42
N ILE A 316 0.06 25.36 12.33
CA ILE A 316 1.35 25.32 13.05
C ILE A 316 2.47 24.88 12.11
N LEU A 317 2.25 23.81 11.37
CA LEU A 317 3.23 23.30 10.42
C LEU A 317 3.45 24.27 9.25
N ALA A 318 2.38 24.91 8.76
CA ALA A 318 2.46 25.94 7.73
C ALA A 318 3.24 27.18 8.22
N ALA A 319 3.02 27.61 9.47
CA ALA A 319 3.75 28.71 10.06
C ALA A 319 5.25 28.39 10.24
N ALA A 320 5.58 27.16 10.69
CA ALA A 320 6.96 26.71 10.81
C ALA A 320 7.66 26.70 9.44
N ALA A 321 6.98 26.25 8.37
CA ALA A 321 7.52 26.30 7.01
C ALA A 321 7.80 27.74 6.57
N ALA A 322 6.84 28.66 6.77
CA ALA A 322 6.98 30.08 6.42
C ALA A 322 8.10 30.80 7.21
N ALA A 323 8.37 30.35 8.44
CA ALA A 323 9.45 30.86 9.28
C ALA A 323 10.83 30.24 8.95
N GLY A 324 10.90 29.23 8.06
CA GLY A 324 12.13 28.50 7.77
C GLY A 324 12.54 27.49 8.85
N GLU A 325 11.62 27.14 9.76
CA GLU A 325 11.82 26.21 10.90
C GLU A 325 11.62 24.75 10.51
N LEU A 326 12.00 24.37 9.28
CA LEU A 326 12.05 23.00 8.78
C LEU A 326 13.40 22.73 8.08
N SER A 327 14.44 23.48 8.44
CA SER A 327 15.77 23.42 7.82
C SER A 327 16.69 22.38 8.45
N THR A 328 16.38 21.93 9.67
CA THR A 328 17.16 20.93 10.41
C THR A 328 16.33 19.69 10.75
N VAL A 329 17.02 18.57 10.95
CA VAL A 329 16.40 17.30 11.37
C VAL A 329 15.60 17.47 12.66
N ASP A 330 16.10 18.25 13.63
CA ASP A 330 15.42 18.45 14.93
C ASP A 330 14.16 19.30 14.81
N GLU A 331 14.15 20.29 13.92
CA GLU A 331 12.95 21.07 13.60
C GLU A 331 11.85 20.19 12.97
N VAL A 332 12.22 19.39 12.00
CA VAL A 332 11.28 18.41 11.40
C VAL A 332 10.81 17.41 12.44
N ARG A 333 11.70 16.88 13.27
CA ARG A 333 11.37 15.94 14.36
C ARG A 333 10.29 16.51 15.28
N ARG A 334 10.47 17.74 15.74
CA ARG A 334 9.49 18.41 16.63
C ARG A 334 8.09 18.44 16.00
N GLN A 335 7.99 18.75 14.70
CA GLN A 335 6.69 18.81 14.02
C GLN A 335 6.08 17.40 13.81
N VAL A 336 6.88 16.41 13.43
CA VAL A 336 6.43 15.02 13.27
C VAL A 336 5.93 14.48 14.62
N GLU A 337 6.69 14.65 15.69
CA GLU A 337 6.32 14.19 17.04
C GLU A 337 5.06 14.90 17.55
N ARG A 338 4.93 16.23 17.32
CA ARG A 338 3.73 16.98 17.64
C ARG A 338 2.50 16.39 16.93
N ILE A 339 2.56 16.22 15.61
CA ILE A 339 1.44 15.66 14.84
C ILE A 339 1.08 14.26 15.30
N LEU A 340 2.07 13.41 15.56
CA LEU A 340 1.84 12.04 16.01
C LEU A 340 1.27 11.97 17.43
N ALA A 341 1.65 12.89 18.32
CA ALA A 341 1.20 12.93 19.70
C ALA A 341 -0.20 13.58 19.87
N ASP A 342 -0.56 14.53 19.02
CA ASP A 342 -1.81 15.26 19.11
C ASP A 342 -3.01 14.38 18.74
N GLU A 343 -3.84 14.02 19.72
CA GLU A 343 -5.03 13.18 19.53
C GLU A 343 -6.15 13.87 18.77
N THR A 344 -6.11 15.19 18.67
CA THR A 344 -7.11 15.98 17.91
C THR A 344 -6.85 15.91 16.40
N ILE A 345 -5.62 15.58 16.01
CA ILE A 345 -5.23 15.38 14.61
C ILE A 345 -5.52 13.92 14.22
N THR A 346 -6.46 13.70 13.31
CA THR A 346 -6.72 12.38 12.74
C THR A 346 -5.57 11.96 11.81
N LYS A 347 -5.18 10.69 11.90
CA LYS A 347 -4.06 10.12 11.15
C LYS A 347 -4.54 8.91 10.32
N PRO A 348 -5.45 9.09 9.37
CA PRO A 348 -6.04 7.98 8.60
C PRO A 348 -4.98 7.20 7.83
N ARG A 349 -3.92 7.87 7.37
CA ARG A 349 -2.83 7.23 6.65
C ARG A 349 -2.05 6.22 7.51
N VAL A 350 -1.90 6.48 8.81
CA VAL A 350 -1.28 5.51 9.74
C VAL A 350 -2.16 4.27 9.90
N LEU A 351 -3.48 4.43 10.01
CA LEU A 351 -4.40 3.29 10.04
C LEU A 351 -4.40 2.52 8.72
N ARG A 352 -4.41 3.24 7.58
CA ARG A 352 -4.36 2.63 6.25
C ARG A 352 -3.10 1.81 6.04
N PHE A 353 -1.95 2.20 6.60
CA PHE A 353 -0.75 1.37 6.56
C PHE A 353 -1.04 -0.05 7.05
N PHE A 354 -1.76 -0.22 8.15
CA PHE A 354 -2.09 -1.54 8.68
C PHE A 354 -3.13 -2.28 7.84
N ARG A 355 -4.11 -1.57 7.26
CA ARG A 355 -5.06 -2.15 6.30
C ARG A 355 -4.34 -2.75 5.10
N ASP A 356 -3.46 -1.97 4.48
CA ASP A 356 -2.68 -2.38 3.31
C ASP A 356 -1.63 -3.45 3.67
N TYR A 357 -0.97 -3.30 4.83
CA TYR A 357 0.04 -4.25 5.28
C TYR A 357 -0.55 -5.64 5.52
N PHE A 358 -1.66 -5.72 6.24
CA PHE A 358 -2.36 -6.98 6.50
C PHE A 358 -3.28 -7.39 5.34
N GLY A 359 -3.66 -6.48 4.47
CA GLY A 359 -4.56 -6.72 3.34
C GLY A 359 -6.01 -7.01 3.74
N TYR A 360 -6.42 -6.71 4.97
CA TYR A 360 -7.75 -7.07 5.46
C TYR A 360 -8.87 -6.16 4.92
N GLU A 361 -8.53 -5.01 4.36
CA GLU A 361 -9.53 -4.10 3.77
C GLU A 361 -10.27 -4.74 2.60
N SER A 362 -9.63 -5.66 1.88
CA SER A 362 -10.25 -6.38 0.75
C SER A 362 -11.28 -7.46 1.16
N ALA A 363 -11.51 -7.67 2.44
CA ALA A 363 -12.47 -8.70 2.88
C ALA A 363 -13.90 -8.54 2.28
N PRO A 364 -14.48 -7.32 2.15
CA PRO A 364 -15.77 -7.12 1.50
C PRO A 364 -15.77 -7.41 0.00
N ASP A 365 -14.61 -7.34 -0.67
CA ASP A 365 -14.46 -7.54 -2.11
C ASP A 365 -14.36 -9.02 -2.48
N VAL A 366 -14.10 -9.89 -1.50
CA VAL A 366 -14.11 -11.33 -1.71
C VAL A 366 -15.55 -11.82 -1.82
N PHE A 367 -16.00 -11.94 -3.09
CA PHE A 367 -17.34 -12.45 -3.37
C PHE A 367 -17.55 -13.83 -2.73
N LYS A 368 -18.67 -14.02 -2.02
CA LYS A 368 -19.07 -15.31 -1.48
C LYS A 368 -20.31 -15.78 -2.20
N ASP A 369 -20.31 -17.04 -2.66
CA ASP A 369 -21.48 -17.64 -3.31
C ASP A 369 -22.71 -17.58 -2.41
N GLU A 370 -23.86 -17.14 -2.96
CA GLU A 370 -25.09 -16.95 -2.20
C GLU A 370 -25.60 -18.26 -1.54
N ARG A 371 -25.44 -19.39 -2.21
CA ARG A 371 -25.85 -20.69 -1.67
C ARG A 371 -25.00 -21.06 -0.46
N THR A 372 -23.71 -20.80 -0.55
CA THR A 372 -22.77 -21.01 0.55
C THR A 372 -23.07 -20.06 1.70
N GLN A 373 -23.39 -18.80 1.44
CA GLN A 373 -23.82 -17.83 2.46
C GLN A 373 -25.09 -18.29 3.17
N GLN A 374 -26.11 -18.72 2.42
CA GLN A 374 -27.37 -19.21 2.98
C GLN A 374 -27.17 -20.50 3.79
N ALA A 375 -26.36 -21.45 3.29
CA ALA A 375 -26.06 -22.70 3.98
C ALA A 375 -25.36 -22.46 5.33
N HIS A 376 -24.56 -21.39 5.43
CA HIS A 376 -23.81 -21.03 6.63
C HIS A 376 -24.47 -19.95 7.49
N GLY A 377 -25.60 -19.39 7.07
CA GLY A 377 -26.32 -18.33 7.80
C GLY A 377 -25.52 -17.02 7.96
N ILE A 378 -24.62 -16.71 7.01
CA ILE A 378 -23.77 -15.53 7.05
C ILE A 378 -24.31 -14.49 6.06
N ALA A 379 -24.49 -13.26 6.52
CA ALA A 379 -24.95 -12.19 5.66
C ALA A 379 -23.80 -11.62 4.82
N ALA A 380 -24.09 -11.25 3.57
CA ALA A 380 -23.12 -10.72 2.60
C ALA A 380 -22.34 -9.47 3.08
N TRP A 381 -22.89 -8.71 4.00
CA TRP A 381 -22.29 -7.48 4.56
C TRP A 381 -21.41 -7.72 5.80
N ALA A 382 -21.38 -8.93 6.36
CA ALA A 382 -20.55 -9.23 7.54
C ALA A 382 -19.07 -8.88 7.38
N PRO A 383 -18.42 -9.09 6.21
CA PRO A 383 -17.02 -8.71 6.01
C PRO A 383 -16.73 -7.22 6.22
N THR A 384 -17.65 -6.32 5.90
CA THR A 384 -17.49 -4.87 6.14
C THR A 384 -17.36 -4.56 7.64
N PHE A 385 -18.12 -5.25 8.50
CA PHE A 385 -18.00 -5.10 9.94
C PHE A 385 -16.70 -5.69 10.48
N PHE A 386 -16.20 -6.78 9.90
CA PHE A 386 -14.92 -7.34 10.29
C PHE A 386 -13.77 -6.37 10.03
N VAL A 387 -13.81 -5.63 8.91
CA VAL A 387 -12.83 -4.56 8.63
C VAL A 387 -12.91 -3.48 9.70
N THR A 388 -14.10 -3.01 10.04
CA THR A 388 -14.30 -2.00 11.07
C THR A 388 -13.83 -2.46 12.45
N ASP A 389 -14.08 -3.72 12.80
CA ASP A 389 -13.61 -4.32 14.05
C ASP A 389 -12.07 -4.42 14.09
N ALA A 390 -11.45 -4.80 12.98
CA ALA A 390 -10.00 -4.82 12.84
C ALA A 390 -9.40 -3.42 12.94
N ASP A 391 -10.00 -2.41 12.32
CA ASP A 391 -9.58 -1.01 12.42
C ASP A 391 -9.59 -0.51 13.88
N ARG A 392 -10.64 -0.86 14.62
CA ARG A 392 -10.71 -0.49 16.04
C ARG A 392 -9.68 -1.20 16.88
N LEU A 393 -9.41 -2.47 16.59
CA LEU A 393 -8.33 -3.21 17.24
C LEU A 393 -6.98 -2.56 16.97
N VAL A 394 -6.68 -2.22 15.72
CA VAL A 394 -5.46 -1.51 15.33
C VAL A 394 -5.37 -0.16 16.04
N GLY A 395 -6.44 0.64 16.01
CA GLY A 395 -6.49 1.93 16.69
C GLY A 395 -6.26 1.81 18.21
N TRP A 396 -6.83 0.78 18.82
CA TRP A 396 -6.66 0.51 20.25
C TRP A 396 -5.21 0.10 20.61
N VAL A 397 -4.51 -0.64 19.75
CA VAL A 397 -3.11 -0.98 19.92
C VAL A 397 -2.23 0.26 19.69
N LEU A 398 -2.51 1.05 18.65
CA LEU A 398 -1.78 2.28 18.32
C LEU A 398 -1.90 3.35 19.42
N ALA A 399 -3.05 3.45 20.10
CA ALA A 399 -3.23 4.39 21.20
C ALA A 399 -2.28 4.09 22.36
N ARG A 400 -1.92 2.83 22.59
CA ARG A 400 -0.94 2.42 23.61
C ARG A 400 0.50 2.55 23.14
N ASP A 401 0.71 2.40 21.84
CA ASP A 401 1.99 2.54 21.17
C ASP A 401 3.16 1.74 21.81
N ARG A 402 2.85 0.52 22.21
CA ARG A 402 3.81 -0.42 22.80
C ARG A 402 3.70 -1.79 22.16
N ASP A 403 4.84 -2.40 21.83
CA ASP A 403 4.91 -3.73 21.18
C ASP A 403 3.92 -3.89 20.03
N VAL A 404 3.73 -2.81 19.23
CA VAL A 404 2.59 -2.68 18.29
C VAL A 404 2.45 -3.88 17.37
N LEU A 405 3.53 -4.30 16.69
CA LEU A 405 3.47 -5.47 15.80
C LEU A 405 3.18 -6.76 16.59
N ARG A 406 3.87 -6.96 17.72
CA ARG A 406 3.68 -8.16 18.55
C ARG A 406 2.28 -8.23 19.10
N GLU A 407 1.74 -7.11 19.61
CA GLU A 407 0.37 -7.05 20.12
C GLU A 407 -0.64 -7.37 19.01
N LEU A 408 -0.50 -6.78 17.81
CA LEU A 408 -1.36 -7.09 16.66
C LEU A 408 -1.27 -8.55 16.21
N LEU A 409 -0.14 -9.21 16.40
CA LEU A 409 0.04 -10.63 16.08
C LEU A 409 -0.45 -11.56 17.20
N THR A 410 -0.49 -11.13 18.47
CA THR A 410 -0.66 -12.05 19.59
C THR A 410 -1.81 -11.72 20.54
N THR A 411 -2.53 -10.62 20.34
CA THR A 411 -3.68 -10.31 21.20
C THR A 411 -4.80 -11.32 21.02
N ASN A 412 -5.48 -11.66 22.12
CA ASN A 412 -6.74 -12.43 22.07
C ASN A 412 -7.97 -11.52 22.06
N LYS A 413 -7.79 -10.21 21.89
CA LYS A 413 -8.87 -9.23 21.93
C LYS A 413 -9.42 -8.93 20.53
N THR A 414 -10.69 -8.56 20.48
CA THR A 414 -11.38 -8.06 19.30
C THR A 414 -12.41 -7.02 19.71
N PHE A 415 -12.78 -6.17 18.78
CA PHE A 415 -14.03 -5.41 18.87
C PHE A 415 -15.10 -6.17 18.12
N ALA A 416 -16.35 -5.95 18.46
CA ALA A 416 -17.48 -6.64 17.83
C ALA A 416 -18.53 -5.62 17.43
N LEU A 417 -18.95 -5.65 16.16
CA LEU A 417 -19.97 -4.77 15.58
C LEU A 417 -19.68 -3.28 15.77
N THR A 418 -18.46 -2.92 15.63
CA THR A 418 -18.10 -1.53 15.65
C THR A 418 -18.28 -0.96 14.26
N PHE A 419 -19.10 0.04 14.11
CA PHE A 419 -19.22 0.81 12.89
C PHE A 419 -18.92 2.27 13.16
N ASP A 420 -18.23 2.91 12.21
CA ASP A 420 -18.13 4.35 12.21
C ASP A 420 -19.50 4.92 11.80
N PRO A 421 -20.17 5.71 12.66
CA PRO A 421 -21.45 6.31 12.32
C PRO A 421 -21.43 7.10 11.00
N ARG A 422 -20.30 7.77 10.69
CA ARG A 422 -20.13 8.54 9.45
C ARG A 422 -20.04 7.64 8.23
N ARG A 423 -19.34 6.51 8.36
CA ARG A 423 -19.22 5.49 7.33
C ARG A 423 -20.51 4.71 7.18
N PHE A 424 -21.19 4.45 8.29
CA PHE A 424 -22.49 3.78 8.33
C PHE A 424 -23.58 4.57 7.60
N GLU A 425 -23.64 5.89 7.74
CA GLU A 425 -24.60 6.70 6.98
C GLU A 425 -24.36 6.59 5.47
N LYS A 426 -23.11 6.59 5.04
CA LYS A 426 -22.71 6.43 3.63
C LYS A 426 -23.00 5.00 3.14
N GLU A 427 -22.62 3.98 3.90
CA GLU A 427 -22.85 2.57 3.58
C GLU A 427 -24.31 2.14 3.77
N ALA A 428 -25.00 2.65 4.77
CA ALA A 428 -26.45 2.44 4.92
C ALA A 428 -27.24 3.06 3.76
N TYR A 429 -26.78 4.16 3.18
CA TYR A 429 -27.37 4.71 1.96
C TYR A 429 -27.25 3.72 0.80
N TYR A 430 -26.09 3.12 0.58
CA TYR A 430 -25.87 2.13 -0.48
C TYR A 430 -26.58 0.79 -0.17
N LEU A 431 -26.55 0.34 1.07
CA LEU A 431 -27.28 -0.87 1.51
C LEU A 431 -28.77 -0.67 1.44
N ASN A 432 -29.31 0.47 1.87
CA ASN A 432 -30.74 0.79 1.79
C ASN A 432 -31.21 0.92 0.32
N LYS A 433 -30.36 1.43 -0.58
CA LYS A 433 -30.68 1.50 -2.01
C LYS A 433 -30.71 0.12 -2.66
N ARG A 434 -29.92 -0.83 -2.15
CA ARG A 434 -29.86 -2.22 -2.65
C ARG A 434 -30.92 -3.13 -2.03
N PHE A 435 -31.37 -2.83 -0.78
CA PHE A 435 -32.28 -3.67 -0.01
C PHE A 435 -33.52 -2.90 0.49
N ALA A 436 -33.91 -1.84 -0.22
CA ALA A 436 -34.97 -0.95 0.21
C ALA A 436 -36.30 -1.68 0.50
N SER A 437 -36.62 -1.73 1.80
CA SER A 437 -37.98 -1.68 2.27
C SER A 437 -38.21 -0.30 2.92
N PRO A 438 -39.23 0.46 2.54
CA PRO A 438 -39.31 1.90 2.82
C PRO A 438 -39.77 2.31 4.22
N GLN A 439 -39.94 1.41 5.15
CA GLN A 439 -40.69 1.72 6.36
C GLN A 439 -39.96 1.37 7.65
N THR A 440 -39.36 2.35 8.23
CA THR A 440 -38.88 2.53 9.60
C THR A 440 -37.38 2.75 9.74
N PRO A 441 -36.91 3.89 10.30
CA PRO A 441 -35.53 4.03 10.71
C PRO A 441 -35.25 3.08 11.89
N PRO A 442 -34.08 2.43 11.93
CA PRO A 442 -33.77 1.50 13.00
C PRO A 442 -33.37 2.26 14.26
N GLU A 443 -33.97 1.90 15.37
CA GLU A 443 -33.60 2.44 16.67
C GLU A 443 -32.20 1.98 17.14
N THR A 444 -31.66 0.88 16.58
CA THR A 444 -30.28 0.42 16.83
C THR A 444 -29.83 -0.58 15.76
N PRO A 445 -28.50 -0.75 15.57
CA PRO A 445 -27.93 -1.76 14.67
C PRO A 445 -28.41 -3.19 14.99
N PHE A 446 -28.62 -3.50 16.26
CA PHE A 446 -29.09 -4.80 16.71
C PHE A 446 -30.50 -5.19 16.18
N GLN A 447 -31.37 -4.22 15.95
CA GLN A 447 -32.74 -4.50 15.54
C GLN A 447 -32.90 -4.58 14.02
N LYS A 448 -32.07 -3.84 13.25
CA LYS A 448 -32.27 -3.70 11.81
C LYS A 448 -31.72 -4.85 10.98
N TYR A 449 -30.61 -5.43 11.36
CA TYR A 449 -29.85 -6.27 10.45
C TYR A 449 -29.91 -7.77 10.74
N GLY A 450 -30.46 -8.19 11.86
CA GLY A 450 -30.56 -9.62 12.25
C GLY A 450 -29.18 -10.34 12.35
N ALA A 451 -28.11 -9.58 12.21
CA ALA A 451 -26.78 -10.05 11.88
C ALA A 451 -25.81 -9.98 13.04
N VAL A 452 -26.16 -9.28 14.07
CA VAL A 452 -25.45 -9.27 15.35
C VAL A 452 -25.14 -10.68 15.85
N PRO A 453 -26.13 -11.62 15.86
CA PRO A 453 -25.87 -12.99 16.29
C PRO A 453 -24.78 -13.68 15.44
N VAL A 454 -24.68 -13.37 14.14
CA VAL A 454 -23.74 -14.03 13.24
C VAL A 454 -22.29 -13.56 13.48
N THR A 455 -22.07 -12.26 13.61
CA THR A 455 -20.72 -11.73 13.91
C THR A 455 -20.27 -12.14 15.31
N LEU A 456 -21.14 -12.09 16.29
CA LEU A 456 -20.83 -12.58 17.64
C LEU A 456 -20.55 -14.09 17.67
N ALA A 457 -21.28 -14.87 16.89
CA ALA A 457 -21.05 -16.31 16.75
C ALA A 457 -19.69 -16.61 16.06
N ILE A 458 -19.28 -15.77 15.10
CA ILE A 458 -17.96 -15.91 14.43
C ILE A 458 -16.82 -15.65 15.41
N TYR A 459 -16.96 -14.65 16.30
CA TYR A 459 -16.01 -14.40 17.38
C TYR A 459 -16.18 -15.35 18.58
N GLU A 460 -17.25 -16.15 18.60
CA GLU A 460 -17.64 -17.03 19.71
C GLU A 460 -17.88 -16.24 21.01
N LEU A 461 -18.29 -14.98 20.89
CA LEU A 461 -18.65 -14.12 22.02
C LEU A 461 -20.10 -14.41 22.45
N LYS A 462 -20.32 -14.48 23.76
CA LYS A 462 -21.63 -14.74 24.36
C LYS A 462 -22.00 -13.58 25.26
N PHE A 463 -23.01 -12.81 24.85
CA PHE A 463 -23.63 -11.79 25.69
C PHE A 463 -24.96 -12.31 26.19
N GLN A 464 -25.23 -12.15 27.48
CA GLN A 464 -26.50 -12.58 28.10
C GLN A 464 -27.60 -11.53 27.88
N THR A 465 -27.20 -10.26 27.95
CA THR A 465 -28.10 -9.14 27.72
C THR A 465 -27.49 -8.14 26.76
N ARG A 466 -28.30 -7.27 26.18
CA ARG A 466 -27.86 -6.18 25.33
C ARG A 466 -26.96 -5.15 26.08
N GLY A 467 -27.18 -5.01 27.40
CA GLY A 467 -26.39 -4.13 28.25
C GLY A 467 -24.95 -4.61 28.45
N ASP A 468 -24.65 -5.87 28.16
CA ASP A 468 -23.32 -6.45 28.28
C ASP A 468 -22.41 -6.07 27.10
N TRP A 469 -22.96 -5.45 26.06
CA TRP A 469 -22.23 -5.06 24.86
C TRP A 469 -22.00 -3.54 24.78
N SER A 470 -20.78 -3.17 24.44
CA SER A 470 -20.38 -1.81 24.09
C SER A 470 -19.49 -1.82 22.86
N PRO A 471 -19.67 -0.91 21.89
CA PRO A 471 -18.78 -0.80 20.75
C PRO A 471 -17.38 -0.27 21.10
N ASP A 472 -17.20 0.29 22.30
CA ASP A 472 -16.02 1.08 22.64
C ASP A 472 -14.98 0.30 23.47
N VAL A 473 -15.29 -0.95 23.80
CA VAL A 473 -14.38 -1.81 24.58
C VAL A 473 -13.98 -3.06 23.81
N PRO A 474 -12.73 -3.52 23.91
CA PRO A 474 -12.34 -4.79 23.32
C PRO A 474 -12.82 -5.96 24.19
N TYR A 475 -13.22 -7.04 23.53
CA TYR A 475 -13.65 -8.30 24.14
C TYR A 475 -12.58 -9.37 23.98
N GLU A 476 -12.44 -10.23 24.98
CA GLU A 476 -11.58 -11.40 24.91
C GLU A 476 -12.29 -12.54 24.16
N MET A 477 -11.64 -13.01 23.11
CA MET A 477 -12.07 -14.21 22.40
C MET A 477 -11.66 -15.47 23.17
N PRO A 478 -12.34 -16.61 22.94
CA PRO A 478 -12.02 -17.85 23.65
C PRO A 478 -10.57 -18.24 23.53
N ALA A 479 -9.96 -18.59 24.66
CA ALA A 479 -8.56 -18.96 24.72
C ALA A 479 -8.27 -20.17 23.82
N GLY A 480 -7.22 -20.07 23.02
CA GLY A 480 -6.79 -21.14 22.11
C GLY A 480 -7.59 -21.20 20.80
N HIS A 481 -8.61 -20.35 20.59
CA HIS A 481 -9.35 -20.30 19.33
C HIS A 481 -8.87 -19.17 18.43
N ARG A 482 -8.36 -18.07 19.00
CA ARG A 482 -7.90 -16.91 18.19
C ARG A 482 -6.66 -16.28 18.80
N LEU A 483 -5.84 -15.68 17.94
CA LEU A 483 -4.61 -15.00 18.30
C LEU A 483 -4.23 -13.97 17.24
N GLY A 484 -4.40 -12.69 17.55
CA GLY A 484 -4.03 -11.56 16.70
C GLY A 484 -4.80 -11.46 15.39
N LEU A 485 -4.35 -10.54 14.55
CA LEU A 485 -4.98 -10.23 13.27
C LEU A 485 -4.95 -11.40 12.27
N LEU A 486 -3.94 -12.29 12.33
CA LEU A 486 -3.87 -13.42 11.41
C LEU A 486 -4.97 -14.48 11.65
N THR A 487 -5.64 -14.43 12.79
CA THR A 487 -6.83 -15.25 13.05
C THR A 487 -8.11 -14.43 13.11
N HIS A 488 -8.02 -13.12 12.86
CA HIS A 488 -9.19 -12.25 12.81
C HIS A 488 -10.00 -12.50 11.53
N PRO A 489 -11.34 -12.52 11.59
CA PRO A 489 -12.19 -12.76 10.43
C PRO A 489 -11.89 -11.85 9.24
N ALA A 490 -11.57 -10.57 9.46
CA ALA A 490 -11.20 -9.65 8.38
C ALA A 490 -10.03 -10.19 7.55
N TRP A 491 -8.92 -10.61 8.19
CA TRP A 491 -7.78 -11.16 7.49
C TRP A 491 -8.07 -12.52 6.85
N LEU A 492 -8.78 -13.39 7.57
CA LEU A 492 -9.10 -14.73 7.08
C LEU A 492 -10.00 -14.72 5.85
N VAL A 493 -10.99 -13.79 5.81
CA VAL A 493 -11.88 -13.60 4.66
C VAL A 493 -11.14 -12.96 3.51
N ALA A 494 -10.37 -11.90 3.74
CA ALA A 494 -9.56 -11.23 2.72
C ALA A 494 -8.60 -12.21 2.00
N HIS A 495 -8.06 -13.18 2.76
CA HIS A 495 -7.15 -14.20 2.25
C HIS A 495 -7.86 -15.57 2.08
N SER A 496 -9.05 -15.55 1.46
CA SER A 496 -9.82 -16.74 1.09
C SER A 496 -10.34 -16.64 -0.34
N SER A 497 -10.89 -17.73 -0.87
CA SER A 497 -11.58 -17.72 -2.17
C SER A 497 -13.09 -17.55 -1.99
N ASN A 498 -13.82 -17.54 -3.12
CA ASN A 498 -15.27 -17.46 -3.14
C ASN A 498 -15.96 -18.65 -2.45
N PHE A 499 -15.33 -19.82 -2.52
CA PHE A 499 -15.92 -21.10 -2.12
C PHE A 499 -15.18 -21.78 -0.98
N ASP A 500 -13.90 -21.43 -0.75
CA ASP A 500 -13.01 -22.18 0.12
C ASP A 500 -11.92 -21.30 0.73
N ASN A 501 -11.14 -21.89 1.61
CA ASN A 501 -9.92 -21.30 2.11
C ASN A 501 -8.88 -21.14 0.98
N HIS A 502 -7.91 -20.28 1.22
CA HIS A 502 -6.80 -20.09 0.30
C HIS A 502 -5.45 -20.19 1.05
N ALA A 503 -5.09 -21.43 1.43
CA ALA A 503 -3.86 -21.68 2.18
C ALA A 503 -2.60 -21.15 1.48
N ILE A 504 -2.54 -21.25 0.14
CA ILE A 504 -1.44 -20.72 -0.68
C ILE A 504 -1.31 -19.20 -0.48
N HIS A 505 -2.41 -18.47 -0.58
CA HIS A 505 -2.44 -17.02 -0.39
C HIS A 505 -2.01 -16.58 1.01
N ARG A 506 -2.54 -17.25 2.05
CA ARG A 506 -2.15 -17.02 3.45
C ARG A 506 -0.66 -17.28 3.67
N GLY A 507 -0.15 -18.36 3.10
CA GLY A 507 1.27 -18.71 3.18
C GLY A 507 2.18 -17.74 2.43
N ARG A 508 1.78 -17.30 1.22
CA ARG A 508 2.48 -16.26 0.45
C ARG A 508 2.56 -14.96 1.25
N TRP A 509 1.44 -14.51 1.85
CA TRP A 509 1.40 -13.31 2.66
C TRP A 509 2.41 -13.38 3.83
N ILE A 510 2.45 -14.50 4.56
CA ILE A 510 3.40 -14.71 5.66
C ILE A 510 4.84 -14.68 5.13
N ARG A 511 5.10 -15.34 3.99
CA ARG A 511 6.44 -15.36 3.38
C ARG A 511 6.92 -13.96 3.02
N GLU A 512 6.08 -13.18 2.35
CA GLU A 512 6.48 -11.87 1.82
C GLU A 512 6.42 -10.76 2.87
N ARG A 513 5.41 -10.79 3.75
CA ARG A 513 5.14 -9.70 4.70
C ARG A 513 5.80 -9.87 6.07
N LEU A 514 6.03 -11.10 6.50
CA LEU A 514 6.65 -11.36 7.80
C LEU A 514 8.07 -11.93 7.68
N LEU A 515 8.34 -12.75 6.69
CA LEU A 515 9.65 -13.40 6.55
C LEU A 515 10.57 -12.72 5.51
N GLY A 516 10.08 -11.70 4.81
CA GLY A 516 10.89 -10.88 3.88
C GLY A 516 11.32 -11.62 2.61
N GLY A 517 10.74 -12.79 2.32
CA GLY A 517 10.97 -13.51 1.08
C GLY A 517 10.18 -12.92 -0.09
N SER A 518 10.41 -13.45 -1.28
CA SER A 518 9.64 -13.15 -2.49
C SER A 518 9.17 -14.45 -3.14
N ILE A 519 7.96 -14.42 -3.68
CA ILE A 519 7.41 -15.54 -4.46
C ILE A 519 7.31 -15.06 -5.91
N PRO A 520 7.94 -15.77 -6.85
CA PRO A 520 7.85 -15.42 -8.27
C PRO A 520 6.40 -15.41 -8.76
N GLU A 521 6.12 -14.61 -9.77
CA GLU A 521 4.83 -14.64 -10.45
C GLU A 521 4.62 -15.99 -11.13
N VAL A 522 3.36 -16.44 -11.14
CA VAL A 522 2.99 -17.72 -11.79
C VAL A 522 3.12 -17.53 -13.30
N PRO A 523 3.90 -18.39 -14.00
CA PRO A 523 3.96 -18.35 -15.45
C PRO A 523 2.59 -18.55 -16.08
N ILE A 524 2.28 -17.81 -17.14
CA ILE A 524 0.98 -17.86 -17.85
C ILE A 524 0.62 -19.28 -18.33
N THR A 525 1.63 -20.13 -18.55
CA THR A 525 1.46 -21.51 -19.04
C THR A 525 1.05 -22.51 -17.96
N VAL A 526 0.97 -22.07 -16.70
CA VAL A 526 0.63 -22.96 -15.57
C VAL A 526 -0.84 -22.87 -15.25
N ASP A 527 -1.53 -24.01 -15.25
CA ASP A 527 -2.86 -24.12 -14.64
C ASP A 527 -2.73 -24.06 -13.12
N ALA A 528 -3.09 -22.91 -12.56
CA ALA A 528 -3.00 -22.60 -11.14
C ALA A 528 -4.22 -23.06 -10.32
N MET A 529 -5.20 -23.73 -10.96
CA MET A 529 -6.41 -24.18 -10.30
C MET A 529 -6.17 -25.46 -9.51
N LEU A 530 -6.67 -25.50 -8.29
CA LEU A 530 -6.74 -26.74 -7.53
C LEU A 530 -7.83 -27.66 -8.11
N PRO A 531 -7.69 -28.99 -8.01
CA PRO A 531 -8.71 -29.91 -8.47
C PRO A 531 -10.08 -29.65 -7.80
N ASP A 532 -11.14 -29.67 -8.59
CA ASP A 532 -12.52 -29.62 -8.09
C ASP A 532 -12.94 -31.01 -7.57
N GLU A 533 -12.49 -31.33 -6.38
CA GLU A 533 -12.74 -32.61 -5.70
C GLU A 533 -13.40 -32.35 -4.35
N PRO A 534 -14.71 -32.01 -4.30
CA PRO A 534 -15.41 -31.60 -3.08
C PRO A 534 -15.54 -32.70 -2.03
N HIS A 535 -15.17 -33.95 -2.36
CA HIS A 535 -15.12 -35.09 -1.46
C HIS A 535 -13.77 -35.24 -0.72
N GLN A 536 -12.79 -34.40 -1.04
CA GLN A 536 -11.47 -34.35 -0.42
C GLN A 536 -11.28 -33.06 0.36
N THR A 537 -10.40 -33.12 1.39
CA THR A 537 -10.00 -31.92 2.13
C THR A 537 -9.17 -30.98 1.25
N LEU A 538 -9.11 -29.69 1.60
CA LEU A 538 -8.23 -28.75 0.89
C LEU A 538 -6.78 -29.23 0.88
N ARG A 539 -6.27 -29.75 1.99
CA ARG A 539 -4.93 -30.33 2.09
C ARG A 539 -4.69 -31.48 1.11
N ASP A 540 -5.69 -32.34 0.93
CA ASP A 540 -5.59 -33.44 -0.04
C ASP A 540 -5.62 -32.93 -1.50
N ARG A 541 -6.44 -31.93 -1.79
CA ARG A 541 -6.49 -31.28 -3.12
C ARG A 541 -5.19 -30.54 -3.46
N MET A 542 -4.51 -29.97 -2.45
CA MET A 542 -3.20 -29.33 -2.61
C MET A 542 -2.04 -30.29 -2.90
N ARG A 543 -2.27 -31.64 -2.94
CA ARG A 543 -1.22 -32.60 -3.35
C ARG A 543 -0.63 -32.30 -4.74
N VAL A 544 -1.38 -31.63 -5.61
CA VAL A 544 -0.92 -31.26 -6.95
C VAL A 544 0.24 -30.25 -6.91
N THR A 545 0.31 -29.41 -5.88
CA THR A 545 1.38 -28.42 -5.69
C THR A 545 2.72 -29.07 -5.30
N ARG A 546 2.72 -30.35 -4.91
CA ARG A 546 3.93 -31.12 -4.55
C ARG A 546 4.64 -31.75 -5.75
N LYS A 547 4.11 -31.57 -6.98
CA LYS A 547 4.84 -31.94 -8.19
C LYS A 547 6.13 -31.12 -8.28
N ALA A 548 7.23 -31.71 -8.72
CA ALA A 548 8.57 -31.11 -8.68
C ALA A 548 8.61 -29.66 -9.19
N TYR A 549 7.99 -29.39 -10.33
CA TYR A 549 7.93 -28.05 -10.90
C TYR A 549 7.17 -27.05 -9.99
N CYS A 550 5.99 -27.42 -9.50
CA CYS A 550 5.17 -26.56 -8.63
C CYS A 550 5.83 -26.35 -7.26
N TRP A 551 6.46 -27.40 -6.72
CA TRP A 551 7.05 -27.41 -5.40
C TRP A 551 8.19 -26.39 -5.24
N ASN A 552 8.88 -26.01 -6.31
CA ASN A 552 9.91 -24.97 -6.28
C ASN A 552 9.42 -23.66 -5.64
N CYS A 553 8.16 -23.28 -5.86
CA CYS A 553 7.55 -22.10 -5.23
C CYS A 553 6.70 -22.48 -4.00
N HIS A 554 5.92 -23.58 -4.10
CA HIS A 554 4.93 -23.94 -3.09
C HIS A 554 5.53 -24.39 -1.76
N GLN A 555 6.75 -24.94 -1.74
CA GLN A 555 7.48 -25.24 -0.50
C GLN A 555 7.64 -24.01 0.41
N ALA A 556 7.73 -22.83 -0.18
CA ALA A 556 7.89 -21.57 0.57
C ALA A 556 6.56 -20.99 1.11
N MET A 557 5.41 -21.49 0.63
CA MET A 557 4.08 -20.93 0.95
C MET A 557 3.17 -21.93 1.66
N ASP A 558 2.98 -23.12 1.06
CA ASP A 558 1.97 -24.08 1.53
C ASP A 558 2.14 -24.48 3.00
N PRO A 559 3.36 -24.79 3.48
CA PRO A 559 3.55 -25.15 4.89
C PRO A 559 3.22 -24.02 5.87
N LEU A 560 3.28 -22.75 5.43
CA LEU A 560 2.94 -21.56 6.23
C LEU A 560 1.43 -21.31 6.29
N GLY A 561 0.71 -21.61 5.22
CA GLY A 561 -0.72 -21.31 5.13
C GLY A 561 -1.61 -22.46 5.65
N LEU A 562 -1.19 -23.70 5.52
CA LEU A 562 -1.96 -24.87 5.92
C LEU A 562 -2.36 -24.89 7.42
N PRO A 563 -1.60 -24.37 8.38
CA PRO A 563 -2.07 -24.26 9.76
C PRO A 563 -3.38 -23.51 9.92
N PHE A 564 -3.65 -22.55 9.04
CA PHE A 564 -4.87 -21.71 9.09
C PHE A 564 -6.12 -22.41 8.57
N GLU A 565 -6.06 -23.67 8.17
CA GLU A 565 -7.23 -24.53 7.94
C GLU A 565 -8.08 -24.73 9.22
N GLN A 566 -7.55 -24.35 10.37
CA GLN A 566 -8.30 -24.18 11.63
C GLN A 566 -9.50 -23.23 11.49
N PHE A 567 -9.55 -22.44 10.44
CA PHE A 567 -10.63 -21.48 10.16
C PHE A 567 -11.21 -21.74 8.77
N ASP A 568 -12.51 -21.59 8.62
CA ASP A 568 -13.14 -21.63 7.31
C ASP A 568 -13.00 -20.28 6.55
N HIS A 569 -13.46 -20.26 5.31
CA HIS A 569 -13.39 -19.09 4.42
C HIS A 569 -14.33 -17.93 4.82
N PHE A 570 -15.12 -18.09 5.89
CA PHE A 570 -15.87 -17.03 6.55
C PHE A 570 -15.18 -16.55 7.84
N GLY A 571 -14.03 -17.12 8.17
CA GLY A 571 -13.28 -16.79 9.37
C GLY A 571 -13.79 -17.47 10.65
N ARG A 572 -14.63 -18.51 10.58
CA ARG A 572 -15.09 -19.26 11.74
C ARG A 572 -14.07 -20.30 12.17
N PHE A 573 -13.90 -20.46 13.46
CA PHE A 573 -13.10 -21.55 14.03
C PHE A 573 -13.78 -22.90 13.75
N ARG A 574 -12.99 -23.90 13.38
CA ARG A 574 -13.45 -25.26 13.12
C ARG A 574 -12.42 -26.31 13.57
N THR A 575 -12.89 -27.51 13.91
CA THR A 575 -12.06 -28.67 14.25
C THR A 575 -12.11 -29.78 13.20
N ALA A 576 -13.02 -29.66 12.24
CA ALA A 576 -13.19 -30.60 11.14
C ALA A 576 -13.58 -29.83 9.86
N GLU A 577 -13.22 -30.38 8.73
CA GLU A 577 -13.63 -29.91 7.40
C GLU A 577 -14.84 -30.71 6.92
N GLN A 578 -15.79 -30.02 6.29
CA GLN A 578 -16.95 -30.65 5.68
C GLN A 578 -16.61 -30.98 4.23
N VAL A 579 -16.60 -32.28 3.90
CA VAL A 579 -16.42 -32.74 2.55
C VAL A 579 -17.63 -33.53 2.08
N VAL A 580 -17.87 -33.58 0.77
CA VAL A 580 -19.00 -34.31 0.21
C VAL A 580 -18.85 -35.83 0.48
N ASP A 581 -19.88 -36.43 1.08
CA ASP A 581 -20.01 -37.89 1.15
C ASP A 581 -20.66 -38.38 -0.15
N LEU A 582 -19.83 -38.80 -1.11
CA LEU A 582 -20.30 -39.27 -2.39
C LEU A 582 -21.27 -40.44 -2.25
N ALA A 583 -20.94 -41.44 -1.42
CA ALA A 583 -21.77 -42.63 -1.26
C ALA A 583 -23.14 -42.32 -0.62
N ALA A 584 -23.19 -41.43 0.36
CA ALA A 584 -24.46 -41.01 0.98
C ALA A 584 -25.28 -40.11 0.04
N THR A 585 -24.60 -39.25 -0.72
CA THR A 585 -25.24 -38.38 -1.72
C THR A 585 -25.86 -39.20 -2.84
N ASP A 586 -25.14 -40.21 -3.38
CA ASP A 586 -25.62 -41.09 -4.44
C ASP A 586 -26.79 -41.94 -3.95
N ARG A 587 -26.73 -42.48 -2.73
CA ARG A 587 -27.87 -43.20 -2.13
C ARG A 587 -29.12 -42.33 -2.05
N LEU A 588 -28.96 -41.04 -1.61
CA LEU A 588 -30.07 -40.11 -1.56
C LEU A 588 -30.65 -39.78 -2.94
N ARG A 589 -29.74 -39.62 -3.93
CA ARG A 589 -30.08 -39.41 -5.34
C ARG A 589 -30.91 -40.57 -5.90
N GLN A 590 -30.48 -41.81 -5.71
CA GLN A 590 -31.23 -43.02 -6.13
C GLN A 590 -32.60 -43.09 -5.47
N GLN A 591 -32.67 -42.90 -4.18
CA GLN A 591 -33.98 -42.85 -3.45
C GLN A 591 -34.90 -41.74 -4.02
N GLY A 592 -34.37 -40.58 -4.41
CA GLY A 592 -35.12 -39.52 -5.05
C GLY A 592 -35.68 -39.89 -6.41
N LEU A 593 -34.84 -40.53 -7.24
CA LEU A 593 -35.22 -41.05 -8.56
C LEU A 593 -36.28 -42.12 -8.46
N ASP A 594 -36.14 -43.10 -7.56
CA ASP A 594 -37.12 -44.19 -7.34
C ASP A 594 -38.45 -43.64 -6.84
N ARG A 595 -38.42 -42.64 -5.95
CA ARG A 595 -39.66 -41.98 -5.48
C ARG A 595 -40.35 -41.20 -6.59
N ALA A 596 -39.63 -40.52 -7.48
CA ALA A 596 -40.16 -39.80 -8.62
C ALA A 596 -40.84 -40.82 -9.60
N ARG A 597 -40.14 -41.91 -9.94
CA ARG A 597 -40.64 -43.00 -10.78
C ARG A 597 -41.94 -43.59 -10.24
N ARG A 598 -41.96 -43.92 -8.95
CA ARG A 598 -43.18 -44.50 -8.29
C ARG A 598 -44.36 -43.55 -8.28
N ARG A 599 -44.12 -42.23 -8.37
CA ARG A 599 -45.17 -41.19 -8.33
C ARG A 599 -45.52 -40.63 -9.72
N GLY A 600 -44.93 -41.19 -10.80
CA GLY A 600 -45.12 -40.67 -12.17
C GLY A 600 -44.67 -39.20 -12.36
N ARG A 601 -43.66 -38.74 -11.58
CA ARG A 601 -43.14 -37.40 -11.65
C ARG A 601 -41.81 -37.36 -12.42
N PRO A 602 -41.47 -36.26 -13.09
CA PRO A 602 -40.16 -36.11 -13.70
C PRO A 602 -39.05 -36.27 -12.65
N ALA A 603 -37.88 -36.75 -13.09
CA ALA A 603 -36.72 -36.87 -12.24
C ALA A 603 -36.34 -35.50 -11.64
N PRO A 604 -35.97 -35.43 -10.34
CA PRO A 604 -35.50 -34.18 -9.76
C PRO A 604 -34.26 -33.70 -10.51
N THR A 605 -34.17 -32.39 -10.75
CA THR A 605 -32.96 -31.79 -11.33
C THR A 605 -31.80 -31.89 -10.38
N ASP A 606 -30.56 -31.90 -10.87
CA ASP A 606 -29.36 -31.92 -10.02
C ASP A 606 -29.34 -30.79 -8.98
N GLN A 607 -29.93 -29.64 -9.30
CA GLN A 607 -30.08 -28.52 -8.38
C GLN A 607 -31.05 -28.76 -7.20
N ALA A 608 -32.00 -29.69 -7.34
CA ALA A 608 -32.94 -30.03 -6.30
C ALA A 608 -32.48 -31.16 -5.37
N LEU A 609 -31.32 -31.78 -5.67
CA LEU A 609 -30.79 -32.91 -4.91
C LEU A 609 -29.90 -32.38 -3.78
N LYS A 610 -30.20 -32.76 -2.54
CA LYS A 610 -29.38 -32.44 -1.38
C LYS A 610 -28.06 -33.17 -1.43
N VAL A 611 -26.97 -32.45 -1.27
CA VAL A 611 -25.63 -33.00 -1.06
C VAL A 611 -25.48 -33.37 0.42
N ILE A 612 -24.95 -34.56 0.68
CA ILE A 612 -24.63 -35.02 2.04
C ILE A 612 -23.14 -34.78 2.31
N TYR A 613 -22.87 -34.17 3.45
CA TYR A 613 -21.50 -33.90 3.89
C TYR A 613 -21.10 -34.82 5.04
N LYS A 614 -19.82 -35.18 5.09
CA LYS A 614 -19.18 -35.83 6.23
C LYS A 614 -18.11 -34.92 6.83
N GLN A 615 -17.85 -35.10 8.11
CA GLN A 615 -16.82 -34.39 8.85
C GLN A 615 -15.49 -35.16 8.76
N VAL A 616 -14.41 -34.46 8.37
CA VAL A 616 -13.05 -34.99 8.37
C VAL A 616 -12.23 -34.16 9.37
N PRO A 617 -11.58 -34.78 10.37
CA PRO A 617 -10.73 -34.05 11.32
C PRO A 617 -9.64 -33.26 10.60
N LEU A 618 -9.39 -32.03 11.07
CA LEU A 618 -8.38 -31.17 10.47
C LEU A 618 -6.96 -31.59 10.82
N ASP A 619 -6.08 -31.51 9.81
CA ASP A 619 -4.63 -31.50 10.04
C ASP A 619 -4.12 -30.05 9.92
N THR A 620 -3.81 -29.44 11.05
CA THR A 620 -3.35 -28.04 11.16
C THR A 620 -1.83 -27.91 11.27
N ARG A 621 -1.09 -29.01 11.02
CA ARG A 621 0.38 -28.97 11.03
C ARG A 621 0.92 -28.22 9.83
N GLY A 622 2.01 -27.52 10.03
CA GLY A 622 2.77 -26.82 9.01
C GLY A 622 4.24 -26.76 9.34
N ALA A 623 4.95 -25.88 8.67
CA ALA A 623 6.37 -25.63 8.93
C ALA A 623 6.77 -24.22 8.47
N VAL A 624 7.82 -23.70 9.07
CA VAL A 624 8.61 -22.59 8.50
C VAL A 624 9.82 -23.23 7.83
N GLU A 625 10.01 -22.96 6.56
CA GLU A 625 11.12 -23.49 5.77
C GLU A 625 11.82 -22.35 5.02
N GLY A 626 13.14 -22.37 4.92
CA GLY A 626 13.91 -21.39 4.16
C GLY A 626 13.75 -19.94 4.68
N ALA A 627 13.55 -19.75 5.99
CA ALA A 627 13.63 -18.41 6.58
C ALA A 627 15.10 -17.99 6.71
N LEU A 628 15.36 -16.70 6.49
CA LEU A 628 16.71 -16.10 6.67
C LEU A 628 17.22 -16.29 8.12
N ASP A 629 16.33 -16.17 9.09
CA ASP A 629 16.61 -16.55 10.48
C ASP A 629 16.37 -18.06 10.63
N GLN A 630 17.45 -18.83 10.67
CA GLN A 630 17.40 -20.29 10.76
C GLN A 630 16.69 -20.81 12.03
N SER A 631 16.65 -20.01 13.10
CA SER A 631 15.94 -20.36 14.34
C SER A 631 14.42 -20.46 14.17
N LEU A 632 13.90 -19.84 13.11
CA LEU A 632 12.48 -19.92 12.74
C LEU A 632 12.14 -21.20 11.98
N ASN A 633 13.11 -21.87 11.35
CA ASN A 633 12.83 -23.07 10.58
C ASN A 633 12.38 -24.22 11.47
N GLY A 634 11.54 -25.07 10.93
CA GLY A 634 11.04 -26.28 11.56
C GLY A 634 9.52 -26.37 11.64
N PRO A 635 9.00 -27.53 12.11
CA PRO A 635 7.58 -27.80 12.15
C PRO A 635 6.82 -26.93 13.16
N VAL A 636 5.53 -26.74 12.88
CA VAL A 636 4.56 -26.12 13.77
C VAL A 636 3.29 -26.97 13.80
N ARG A 637 2.63 -27.05 14.95
CA ARG A 637 1.44 -27.89 15.15
C ARG A 637 0.14 -27.23 14.73
N ASN A 638 0.09 -25.89 14.78
CA ASN A 638 -1.12 -25.12 14.57
C ASN A 638 -0.78 -23.64 14.29
N PRO A 639 -1.74 -22.80 13.89
CA PRO A 639 -1.47 -21.40 13.57
C PRO A 639 -0.98 -20.59 14.79
N TYR A 640 -1.38 -20.94 15.99
CA TYR A 640 -0.99 -20.20 17.21
C TYR A 640 0.50 -20.39 17.54
N GLU A 641 1.03 -21.59 17.32
CA GLU A 641 2.46 -21.87 17.47
C GLU A 641 3.27 -21.09 16.43
N LEU A 642 2.82 -21.10 15.17
CA LEU A 642 3.42 -20.32 14.09
C LEU A 642 3.44 -18.82 14.43
N ILE A 643 2.30 -18.26 14.80
CA ILE A 643 2.15 -16.84 15.11
C ILE A 643 3.07 -16.45 16.29
N ARG A 644 3.08 -17.23 17.39
CA ARG A 644 3.94 -16.93 18.54
C ARG A 644 5.43 -17.01 18.20
N LYS A 645 5.81 -17.90 17.29
CA LYS A 645 7.18 -18.04 16.81
C LYS A 645 7.58 -16.81 15.99
N LEU A 646 6.74 -16.39 15.05
CA LEU A 646 6.95 -15.20 14.22
C LEU A 646 6.98 -13.91 15.05
N ALA A 647 6.07 -13.74 15.99
CA ALA A 647 5.94 -12.54 16.81
C ALA A 647 7.13 -12.27 17.76
N LYS A 648 8.04 -13.23 17.92
CA LYS A 648 9.26 -13.09 18.73
C LYS A 648 10.51 -12.84 17.90
N SER A 649 10.39 -12.84 16.58
CA SER A 649 11.54 -12.79 15.69
C SER A 649 11.97 -11.36 15.37
N THR A 650 13.24 -11.07 15.54
CA THR A 650 13.87 -9.83 15.09
C THR A 650 13.77 -9.68 13.55
N LEU A 651 13.87 -10.76 12.79
CA LEU A 651 13.66 -10.75 11.34
C LEU A 651 12.28 -10.17 11.00
N VAL A 652 11.23 -10.62 11.70
CA VAL A 652 9.86 -10.17 11.45
C VAL A 652 9.70 -8.67 11.79
N GLU A 653 10.31 -8.18 12.85
CA GLU A 653 10.34 -6.75 13.17
C GLU A 653 11.06 -5.95 12.08
N GLN A 654 12.20 -6.42 11.60
CA GLN A 654 12.97 -5.76 10.55
C GLN A 654 12.20 -5.74 9.21
N VAL A 655 11.53 -6.82 8.87
CA VAL A 655 10.67 -6.90 7.67
C VAL A 655 9.49 -5.92 7.80
N PHE A 656 8.87 -5.82 8.97
CA PHE A 656 7.84 -4.82 9.24
C PHE A 656 8.35 -3.39 9.04
N VAL A 657 9.55 -3.07 9.53
CA VAL A 657 10.21 -1.77 9.33
C VAL A 657 10.43 -1.48 7.83
N ARG A 658 10.84 -2.48 7.02
CA ARG A 658 10.94 -2.33 5.55
C ARG A 658 9.59 -1.97 4.92
N HIS A 659 8.51 -2.64 5.33
CA HIS A 659 7.17 -2.32 4.83
C HIS A 659 6.71 -0.93 5.26
N ALA A 660 6.99 -0.50 6.48
CA ALA A 660 6.73 0.86 6.92
C ALA A 660 7.51 1.90 6.09
N PHE A 661 8.80 1.63 5.82
CA PHE A 661 9.60 2.46 4.94
C PHE A 661 8.95 2.61 3.55
N ARG A 662 8.60 1.49 2.91
CA ARG A 662 7.97 1.50 1.58
C ARG A 662 6.68 2.31 1.56
N TYR A 663 5.84 2.13 2.57
CA TYR A 663 4.56 2.80 2.65
C TYR A 663 4.71 4.32 2.86
N PHE A 664 5.49 4.73 3.86
CA PHE A 664 5.62 6.16 4.20
C PHE A 664 6.50 6.92 3.22
N LEU A 665 7.45 6.27 2.56
CA LEU A 665 8.28 6.91 1.54
C LEU A 665 7.74 6.71 0.12
N GLY A 666 6.76 5.83 -0.10
CA GLY A 666 6.12 5.56 -1.40
C GLY A 666 7.09 5.04 -2.46
N ARG A 667 8.10 4.28 -2.03
CA ARG A 667 9.08 3.62 -2.88
C ARG A 667 9.72 2.42 -2.20
N ASN A 668 10.26 1.51 -2.98
CA ASN A 668 11.09 0.44 -2.44
C ASN A 668 12.39 1.01 -1.87
N GLU A 669 12.94 0.30 -0.90
CA GLU A 669 14.28 0.56 -0.39
C GLU A 669 15.35 0.19 -1.41
N THR A 670 16.46 0.89 -1.35
CA THR A 670 17.72 0.59 -2.03
C THR A 670 18.76 0.21 -0.99
N TYR A 671 19.93 -0.31 -1.42
CA TYR A 671 20.99 -0.62 -0.47
C TYR A 671 21.46 0.62 0.31
N ALA A 672 21.40 1.82 -0.29
CA ALA A 672 21.77 3.08 0.37
C ALA A 672 20.84 3.45 1.53
N ASP A 673 19.65 2.88 1.59
CA ASP A 673 18.68 3.13 2.66
C ASP A 673 18.93 2.26 3.93
N GLY A 674 19.92 1.35 3.89
CA GLY A 674 20.27 0.50 5.03
C GLY A 674 20.46 1.25 6.35
N PRO A 675 21.22 2.35 6.41
CA PRO A 675 21.38 3.15 7.63
C PRO A 675 20.05 3.68 8.17
N ALA A 676 19.14 4.16 7.31
CA ALA A 676 17.83 4.65 7.71
C ALA A 676 16.94 3.53 8.26
N LEU A 677 16.95 2.36 7.63
CA LEU A 677 16.22 1.17 8.10
C LEU A 677 16.74 0.66 9.45
N LEU A 678 18.06 0.60 9.61
CA LEU A 678 18.70 0.19 10.85
C LEU A 678 18.37 1.16 12.00
N ALA A 679 18.43 2.47 11.74
CA ALA A 679 18.07 3.51 12.71
C ALA A 679 16.58 3.41 13.09
N ALA A 680 15.71 3.20 12.12
CA ALA A 680 14.28 3.05 12.34
C ALA A 680 13.93 1.79 13.16
N HIS A 681 14.59 0.66 12.89
CA HIS A 681 14.45 -0.56 13.68
C HIS A 681 14.95 -0.36 15.11
N LYS A 682 16.11 0.28 15.28
CA LYS A 682 16.65 0.62 16.60
C LYS A 682 15.70 1.55 17.39
N ALA A 683 15.13 2.56 16.74
CA ALA A 683 14.14 3.44 17.36
C ALA A 683 12.90 2.64 17.79
N TYR A 684 12.36 1.80 16.91
CA TYR A 684 11.24 0.92 17.22
C TYR A 684 11.49 0.10 18.48
N GLN A 685 12.63 -0.59 18.56
CA GLN A 685 12.99 -1.42 19.71
C GLN A 685 13.26 -0.60 21.00
N SER A 686 14.02 0.50 20.89
CA SER A 686 14.42 1.31 22.06
C SER A 686 13.23 1.98 22.75
N TYR A 687 12.14 2.23 22.01
CA TYR A 687 10.90 2.78 22.54
C TYR A 687 9.81 1.69 22.73
N GLY A 688 10.23 0.45 22.96
CA GLY A 688 9.32 -0.65 23.35
C GLY A 688 8.34 -1.04 22.27
N GLY A 689 8.76 -1.09 21.01
CA GLY A 689 7.91 -1.45 19.86
C GLY A 689 6.94 -0.35 19.44
N SER A 690 7.35 0.93 19.60
CA SER A 690 6.53 2.12 19.29
C SER A 690 6.47 2.39 17.79
N MET A 691 5.23 2.47 17.25
CA MET A 691 5.00 2.89 15.86
C MET A 691 5.30 4.37 15.66
N ARG A 692 5.06 5.22 16.67
CA ARG A 692 5.39 6.65 16.61
C ARG A 692 6.89 6.85 16.48
N ALA A 693 7.69 6.13 17.28
CA ALA A 693 9.16 6.19 17.20
C ALA A 693 9.67 5.71 15.83
N LEU A 694 9.10 4.63 15.29
CA LEU A 694 9.42 4.13 13.96
C LEU A 694 9.15 5.20 12.88
N ILE A 695 7.93 5.75 12.85
CA ILE A 695 7.54 6.77 11.87
C ILE A 695 8.42 8.02 12.00
N THR A 696 8.67 8.51 13.23
CA THR A 696 9.53 9.67 13.46
C THR A 696 10.93 9.43 12.91
N SER A 697 11.52 8.27 13.17
CA SER A 697 12.85 7.92 12.64
C SER A 697 12.88 7.89 11.11
N LEU A 698 11.84 7.33 10.47
CA LEU A 698 11.75 7.31 9.01
C LEU A 698 11.63 8.72 8.41
N LEU A 699 10.74 9.55 8.95
CA LEU A 699 10.46 10.88 8.41
C LEU A 699 11.56 11.91 8.72
N THR A 700 12.47 11.59 9.64
CA THR A 700 13.65 12.40 9.94
C THR A 700 14.94 11.85 9.33
N SER A 701 14.85 10.79 8.52
CA SER A 701 15.99 10.22 7.81
C SER A 701 16.31 10.99 6.52
N ASP A 702 17.54 10.93 6.08
CA ASP A 702 17.99 11.47 4.79
C ASP A 702 17.16 10.90 3.62
N ALA A 703 16.75 9.65 3.71
CA ALA A 703 15.89 8.99 2.74
C ALA A 703 14.56 9.71 2.52
N PHE A 704 13.98 10.30 3.59
CA PHE A 704 12.74 11.08 3.50
C PHE A 704 12.99 12.56 3.28
N LEU A 705 14.01 13.14 3.92
CA LEU A 705 14.24 14.58 3.91
C LEU A 705 14.86 15.05 2.60
N LEU A 706 15.79 14.29 2.03
CA LEU A 706 16.57 14.72 0.89
C LEU A 706 15.99 14.22 -0.44
N ARG A 707 16.07 15.10 -1.43
CA ARG A 707 15.73 14.77 -2.83
C ARG A 707 16.96 14.90 -3.71
N THR A 708 17.08 13.99 -4.70
CA THR A 708 18.08 14.16 -5.77
C THR A 708 17.41 14.85 -6.96
N GLY A 709 18.11 15.83 -7.53
CA GLY A 709 17.71 16.46 -8.79
C GLY A 709 17.73 15.46 -9.97
N PRO A 710 17.08 15.76 -11.09
CA PRO A 710 17.28 15.00 -12.31
C PRO A 710 18.79 14.96 -12.61
N ALA A 711 19.29 13.78 -12.97
CA ALA A 711 20.66 13.68 -13.48
C ALA A 711 20.83 14.72 -14.59
N ALA A 712 21.83 15.59 -14.46
CA ALA A 712 22.12 16.57 -15.51
C ALA A 712 22.23 15.78 -16.82
N SER A 713 21.27 15.96 -17.71
CA SER A 713 21.41 15.46 -19.08
C SER A 713 22.71 16.01 -19.58
N PRO A 714 23.64 15.23 -20.17
CA PRO A 714 24.77 15.81 -20.87
C PRO A 714 24.18 16.85 -21.83
N GLN A 715 24.49 18.11 -21.62
CA GLN A 715 24.14 19.14 -22.59
C GLN A 715 24.71 18.64 -23.91
N ALA A 716 23.85 18.23 -24.82
CA ALA A 716 24.25 18.12 -26.21
C ALA A 716 24.70 19.53 -26.59
N ASP A 717 26.01 19.73 -26.64
CA ASP A 717 26.61 20.84 -27.34
C ASP A 717 26.01 20.79 -28.76
N ARG A 718 24.95 21.55 -28.97
CA ARG A 718 24.54 21.85 -30.33
C ARG A 718 25.65 22.68 -30.94
N PRO A 719 26.39 22.20 -31.94
CA PRO A 719 27.30 23.02 -32.63
C PRO A 719 26.49 24.19 -33.20
N THR A 720 26.83 25.39 -32.79
CA THR A 720 26.41 26.62 -33.46
C THR A 720 26.98 26.56 -34.88
N GLY A 721 26.27 25.87 -35.75
CA GLY A 721 26.57 25.75 -37.15
C GLY A 721 26.14 27.01 -37.88
N ALA A 722 27.15 27.65 -38.43
CA ALA A 722 27.21 28.81 -39.26
C ALA A 722 26.07 28.94 -40.28
N ALA A 723 25.73 30.19 -40.50
CA ALA A 723 24.92 30.71 -41.60
C ALA A 723 25.30 30.09 -42.96
N ARG A 724 24.28 29.71 -43.74
CA ARG A 724 24.07 30.08 -45.15
C ARG A 724 22.61 29.92 -45.53
#